data_42f16fd06b6920809d5544de431edffa
#
_entry.id   42f16fd06b6920809d5544de431edffa
#
_cell.length_a   1.000
_cell.length_b   1.000
_cell.length_c   1.000
_cell.angle_alpha   90.00
_cell.angle_beta   90.00
_cell.angle_gamma   90.00
#
_symmetry.space_group_name_H-M   'P 1'
#
loop_
_entity.id
_entity.type
_entity.pdbx_description
1 polymer ?
#
loop_
_entity_poly.entity_id
_entity_poly.type
_entity_poly.pdbx_seq_one_letter_code
_entity_poly.pdbx_strand_id
1 'polypeptide(L)'
;MTQVVLAVGLGLISANALAQQPLPQETTLPTVKVQDTADTVINPKASTQGKFTAPLIDTPKTVNVIPQEVIQQTGSTTLTDALRLSPGITMGSGEGGNPSGDRPFIRGNDSQSSIYVDGVRDIAAGSREMFNIETVEVIKGADSAYGGRGGAGGSINMATKAPGKENFFNADLSAGNANYKRGTIDINRVINDTTAIRLNAMAHDADIPGREGPTNKRWGIAPSITFGLGTPDQLTLSYQHLDIDNIPDGGVPYYYNKTTVPASTSDLTLRPDNGGNRNNWYGLTARDKYKENGDRFSANYEHKFSDTNKLRNTLRWSGSTQDYAWTQPDDSQGNVANGQVWRRLNSRYAKTYSLQNATELTGKADTGSVKHSFALGLELATERSKVDSYSMVDANGNPIANSNQCTASGSPYMCTSLSNPNGNDPWTGSLVRANSWTNYKSDTVSLYGFDTVTLTPEWIINGGLRLDHYNTSVTNTKNIEYERNDNLLNYQLGVVYKLAPNGSIYANVGSSSTPGNSTLGQGLEGQTIDPTSGRTPVSNADLLKPQKTRSYEIGTKWDLLDQRLGVTAALFRNETSNALVIDPTGGTASMVGKKSVNGLELGLTGRVTKEVDVFAGYTYMDSEQSEIGTVTSGALAGRPAAGTGMAFPNTPKHSLSLWVNYRPDAKLSLGLGAFGQSEAVGGYGYTTDGHLVTRAIPGYMRFDAMASYKFTKNLALQLNIQNLTNKQYYASTYSTHYATPGYGRSVIATLQARF
;
A
#
# COMPACT_ATOMS: atom_id res chain seq x y z
N MET A 1 -18.91 -23.90 19.81
CA MET A 1 -20.23 -24.26 19.32
C MET A 1 -20.19 -24.32 17.82
N THR A 2 -20.28 -25.50 17.32
CA THR A 2 -20.14 -25.88 15.91
C THR A 2 -21.47 -25.68 15.21
N GLN A 3 -21.46 -25.35 13.93
CA GLN A 3 -22.55 -25.27 12.97
C GLN A 3 -23.38 -23.96 12.95
N VAL A 4 -22.90 -22.97 12.19
CA VAL A 4 -23.71 -22.15 11.29
C VAL A 4 -22.83 -21.76 10.10
N VAL A 5 -22.65 -22.68 9.17
CA VAL A 5 -22.19 -22.40 7.81
C VAL A 5 -22.93 -23.35 6.89
N LEU A 6 -23.57 -22.81 5.90
CA LEU A 6 -24.38 -23.39 4.83
C LEU A 6 -25.89 -23.45 5.11
N ALA A 7 -26.53 -22.33 4.82
CA ALA A 7 -27.85 -22.31 4.17
C ALA A 7 -28.24 -20.88 3.79
N VAL A 8 -27.74 -20.38 2.67
CA VAL A 8 -28.49 -19.37 1.90
C VAL A 8 -28.82 -20.04 0.58
N GLY A 9 -29.93 -20.77 0.64
CA GLY A 9 -30.57 -21.36 -0.50
C GLY A 9 -31.19 -20.28 -1.39
N LEU A 10 -31.09 -20.49 -2.68
CA LEU A 10 -31.82 -19.80 -3.72
C LEU A 10 -33.33 -19.73 -3.42
N GLY A 11 -33.80 -18.54 -3.07
CA GLY A 11 -35.21 -18.18 -3.08
C GLY A 11 -35.53 -17.46 -4.40
N LEU A 12 -35.98 -18.21 -5.40
CA LEU A 12 -36.59 -17.68 -6.62
C LEU A 12 -37.93 -17.04 -6.27
N ILE A 13 -38.02 -15.72 -6.36
CA ILE A 13 -39.33 -15.04 -6.38
C ILE A 13 -39.70 -14.82 -7.86
N SER A 14 -40.69 -15.56 -8.31
CA SER A 14 -41.36 -15.36 -9.57
C SER A 14 -42.28 -14.12 -9.49
N ALA A 15 -41.98 -13.08 -10.23
CA ALA A 15 -42.86 -11.93 -10.46
C ALA A 15 -43.52 -12.07 -11.83
N ASN A 16 -44.83 -12.13 -11.82
CA ASN A 16 -45.70 -12.23 -13.01
C ASN A 16 -45.74 -10.93 -13.81
N ALA A 17 -45.80 -11.09 -15.11
CA ALA A 17 -45.93 -10.10 -16.15
C ALA A 17 -47.13 -9.15 -15.95
N LEU A 18 -46.93 -7.86 -16.20
CA LEU A 18 -47.97 -6.91 -16.60
C LEU A 18 -47.62 -6.30 -17.95
N ALA A 19 -48.68 -6.23 -18.76
CA ALA A 19 -48.66 -6.02 -20.20
C ALA A 19 -48.10 -4.67 -20.67
N GLN A 20 -47.48 -4.74 -21.84
CA GLN A 20 -46.97 -3.63 -22.66
C GLN A 20 -48.07 -2.76 -23.24
N GLN A 21 -47.86 -1.45 -23.20
CA GLN A 21 -48.37 -0.49 -24.20
C GLN A 21 -47.20 0.13 -24.95
N PRO A 22 -47.29 0.38 -26.25
CA PRO A 22 -46.19 0.92 -27.06
C PRO A 22 -46.05 2.41 -26.84
N LEU A 23 -44.83 2.85 -26.49
CA LEU A 23 -44.40 4.24 -26.42
C LEU A 23 -43.78 4.70 -27.75
N PRO A 24 -43.75 6.02 -28.04
CA PRO A 24 -43.32 6.57 -29.32
C PRO A 24 -41.80 6.38 -29.52
N GLN A 25 -41.40 6.26 -30.77
CA GLN A 25 -40.01 6.13 -31.19
C GLN A 25 -39.15 7.28 -30.69
N GLU A 26 -38.28 6.99 -29.72
CA GLU A 26 -37.15 7.86 -29.39
C GLU A 26 -36.06 7.70 -30.44
N THR A 27 -35.61 8.84 -30.95
CA THR A 27 -34.39 8.94 -31.76
C THR A 27 -33.24 8.43 -30.95
N THR A 28 -32.75 7.24 -31.26
CA THR A 28 -31.53 6.68 -30.68
C THR A 28 -30.36 7.61 -31.05
N LEU A 29 -29.81 8.28 -30.01
CA LEU A 29 -28.48 8.85 -30.09
C LEU A 29 -27.51 7.71 -30.48
N PRO A 30 -26.53 7.97 -31.35
CA PRO A 30 -25.59 6.94 -31.77
C PRO A 30 -24.90 6.38 -30.53
N THR A 31 -24.90 5.05 -30.40
CA THR A 31 -24.14 4.32 -29.40
C THR A 31 -22.70 4.80 -29.49
N VAL A 32 -22.25 5.51 -28.48
CA VAL A 32 -20.82 5.84 -28.34
C VAL A 32 -20.13 4.47 -28.13
N LYS A 33 -19.63 3.90 -29.23
CA LYS A 33 -18.61 2.87 -29.12
C LYS A 33 -17.44 3.57 -28.45
N VAL A 34 -17.20 3.25 -27.17
CA VAL A 34 -15.92 3.52 -26.55
C VAL A 34 -14.93 2.61 -27.27
N GLN A 35 -14.44 3.08 -28.41
CA GLN A 35 -13.21 2.58 -28.97
C GLN A 35 -12.14 3.11 -28.02
N ASP A 36 -11.53 2.21 -27.27
CA ASP A 36 -10.37 2.51 -26.44
C ASP A 36 -9.26 3.00 -27.38
N THR A 37 -9.26 4.30 -27.61
CA THR A 37 -8.19 4.94 -28.37
C THR A 37 -7.00 5.03 -27.43
N ALA A 38 -5.77 4.93 -27.94
CA ALA A 38 -4.54 5.07 -27.16
C ALA A 38 -4.48 6.36 -26.30
N ASP A 39 -5.42 7.26 -26.47
CA ASP A 39 -5.58 8.51 -25.72
C ASP A 39 -6.22 8.31 -24.34
N THR A 40 -7.03 7.26 -24.13
CA THR A 40 -7.69 6.96 -22.85
C THR A 40 -6.82 6.16 -21.90
N VAL A 41 -5.77 5.50 -22.39
CA VAL A 41 -4.90 4.61 -21.60
C VAL A 41 -4.14 5.36 -20.51
N ILE A 42 -3.69 6.60 -20.79
CA ILE A 42 -2.88 7.39 -19.82
C ILE A 42 -3.75 8.27 -18.90
N ASN A 43 -4.96 8.62 -19.32
CA ASN A 43 -5.93 9.39 -18.53
C ASN A 43 -7.24 8.62 -18.36
N PRO A 44 -7.29 7.57 -17.51
CA PRO A 44 -8.51 6.80 -17.25
C PRO A 44 -9.63 7.69 -16.72
N LYS A 45 -10.86 7.48 -17.22
CA LYS A 45 -12.03 8.32 -16.90
C LYS A 45 -12.92 7.74 -15.81
N ALA A 46 -12.71 6.48 -15.45
CA ALA A 46 -13.51 5.77 -14.45
C ALA A 46 -12.59 4.94 -13.53
N SER A 47 -13.05 4.70 -12.31
CA SER A 47 -12.46 3.69 -11.42
C SER A 47 -12.88 2.30 -11.85
N THR A 48 -12.04 1.30 -11.58
CA THR A 48 -12.37 -0.12 -11.75
C THR A 48 -13.31 -0.65 -10.67
N GLN A 49 -13.55 0.11 -9.61
CA GLN A 49 -14.41 -0.27 -8.48
C GLN A 49 -15.85 0.22 -8.70
N GLY A 50 -16.82 -0.70 -8.64
CA GLY A 50 -18.25 -0.39 -8.83
C GLY A 50 -18.83 0.60 -7.82
N LYS A 51 -18.21 0.73 -6.64
CA LYS A 51 -18.57 1.70 -5.59
C LYS A 51 -18.41 3.16 -6.04
N PHE A 52 -17.57 3.44 -7.05
CA PHE A 52 -17.49 4.75 -7.69
C PHE A 52 -18.54 4.85 -8.78
N THR A 53 -19.69 5.39 -8.42
CA THR A 53 -20.92 5.43 -9.23
C THR A 53 -20.93 6.54 -10.29
N ALA A 54 -19.86 7.35 -10.37
CA ALA A 54 -19.70 8.43 -11.33
C ALA A 54 -18.32 8.39 -12.01
N PRO A 55 -18.16 9.00 -13.20
CA PRO A 55 -16.85 9.25 -13.79
C PRO A 55 -15.93 10.03 -12.84
N LEU A 56 -14.61 9.86 -12.98
CA LEU A 56 -13.63 10.48 -12.07
C LEU A 56 -13.74 12.02 -12.04
N ILE A 57 -14.12 12.66 -13.14
CA ILE A 57 -14.34 14.11 -13.20
C ILE A 57 -15.54 14.58 -12.36
N ASP A 58 -16.52 13.69 -12.16
CA ASP A 58 -17.75 13.94 -11.41
C ASP A 58 -17.71 13.28 -10.01
N THR A 59 -16.59 12.67 -9.65
CA THR A 59 -16.35 12.05 -8.33
C THR A 59 -15.77 13.11 -7.40
N PRO A 60 -16.44 13.47 -6.27
CA PRO A 60 -15.98 14.51 -5.35
C PRO A 60 -14.86 14.00 -4.42
N LYS A 61 -13.78 13.47 -4.98
CA LYS A 61 -12.65 12.89 -4.24
C LYS A 61 -11.42 12.81 -5.13
N THR A 62 -10.23 12.96 -4.56
CA THR A 62 -8.98 12.75 -5.28
C THR A 62 -8.75 11.26 -5.50
N VAL A 63 -8.69 10.83 -6.76
CA VAL A 63 -8.37 9.48 -7.19
C VAL A 63 -7.28 9.55 -8.25
N ASN A 64 -6.14 8.92 -7.99
CA ASN A 64 -5.05 8.77 -8.95
C ASN A 64 -5.09 7.36 -9.52
N VAL A 65 -5.18 7.24 -10.83
CA VAL A 65 -5.12 5.95 -11.53
C VAL A 65 -3.79 5.85 -12.27
N ILE A 66 -2.99 4.85 -11.93
CA ILE A 66 -1.69 4.56 -12.55
C ILE A 66 -1.90 3.39 -13.51
N PRO A 67 -1.96 3.62 -14.82
CA PRO A 67 -2.24 2.58 -15.81
C PRO A 67 -1.01 1.72 -16.10
N GLN A 68 -1.24 0.52 -16.64
CA GLN A 68 -0.20 -0.44 -16.98
C GLN A 68 0.89 0.16 -17.88
N GLU A 69 0.52 1.01 -18.83
CA GLU A 69 1.49 1.64 -19.75
C GLU A 69 2.54 2.46 -18.97
N VAL A 70 2.13 3.26 -17.98
CA VAL A 70 3.05 4.05 -17.15
C VAL A 70 3.90 3.14 -16.25
N ILE A 71 3.30 2.06 -15.70
CA ILE A 71 4.00 1.04 -14.91
C ILE A 71 5.13 0.40 -15.76
N GLN A 72 4.84 0.04 -17.01
CA GLN A 72 5.82 -0.56 -17.95
C GLN A 72 6.90 0.45 -18.37
N GLN A 73 6.53 1.67 -18.74
CA GLN A 73 7.47 2.71 -19.15
C GLN A 73 8.49 3.02 -18.05
N THR A 74 8.04 3.11 -16.79
CA THR A 74 8.90 3.40 -15.65
C THR A 74 9.71 2.19 -15.14
N GLY A 75 9.44 0.99 -15.67
CA GLY A 75 10.05 -0.25 -15.22
C GLY A 75 9.67 -0.61 -13.78
N SER A 76 8.47 -0.21 -13.32
CA SER A 76 7.97 -0.52 -11.98
C SER A 76 7.58 -2.00 -11.90
N THR A 77 8.20 -2.75 -10.99
CA THR A 77 7.95 -4.18 -10.82
C THR A 77 7.16 -4.53 -9.56
N THR A 78 7.14 -3.62 -8.60
CA THR A 78 6.44 -3.78 -7.32
C THR A 78 5.43 -2.67 -7.10
N LEU A 79 4.50 -2.87 -6.14
CA LEU A 79 3.56 -1.81 -5.74
C LEU A 79 4.30 -0.58 -5.21
N THR A 80 5.36 -0.76 -4.43
CA THR A 80 6.22 0.33 -3.95
C THR A 80 6.78 1.16 -5.10
N ASP A 81 7.21 0.51 -6.20
CA ASP A 81 7.71 1.23 -7.38
C ASP A 81 6.60 2.03 -8.07
N ALA A 82 5.42 1.43 -8.24
CA ALA A 82 4.27 2.09 -8.88
C ALA A 82 3.77 3.29 -8.05
N LEU A 83 3.72 3.16 -6.71
CA LEU A 83 3.25 4.23 -5.83
C LEU A 83 4.14 5.48 -5.83
N ARG A 84 5.40 5.37 -6.26
CA ARG A 84 6.29 6.52 -6.45
C ARG A 84 5.75 7.53 -7.47
N LEU A 85 4.89 7.07 -8.38
CA LEU A 85 4.21 7.91 -9.36
C LEU A 85 3.07 8.76 -8.76
N SER A 86 2.62 8.48 -7.54
CA SER A 86 1.56 9.24 -6.86
C SER A 86 2.15 10.06 -5.71
N PRO A 87 2.34 11.38 -5.84
CA PRO A 87 2.90 12.22 -4.78
C PRO A 87 1.99 12.26 -3.56
N GLY A 88 2.57 12.57 -2.39
CA GLY A 88 1.84 12.50 -1.10
C GLY A 88 1.73 11.09 -0.54
N ILE A 89 2.39 10.11 -1.19
CA ILE A 89 2.60 8.78 -0.67
C ILE A 89 4.08 8.62 -0.33
N THR A 90 4.34 8.14 0.88
CA THR A 90 5.67 7.72 1.31
C THR A 90 5.62 6.27 1.74
N MET A 91 6.76 5.61 1.75
CA MET A 91 6.85 4.25 2.24
C MET A 91 7.41 4.26 3.66
N GLY A 92 6.86 3.45 4.55
CA GLY A 92 7.41 3.18 5.85
C GLY A 92 8.38 2.02 5.80
N SER A 93 9.39 2.03 6.67
CA SER A 93 10.18 0.84 6.96
C SER A 93 9.45 -0.03 7.96
N GLY A 94 9.41 -1.32 7.72
CA GLY A 94 8.75 -2.25 8.63
C GLY A 94 9.66 -2.69 9.78
N GLU A 95 9.17 -2.66 11.00
CA GLU A 95 9.69 -3.44 12.11
C GLU A 95 8.57 -4.30 12.68
N GLY A 96 8.94 -5.28 13.47
CA GLY A 96 7.96 -6.12 14.17
C GLY A 96 7.11 -6.94 13.23
N GLY A 97 7.48 -7.05 11.97
CA GLY A 97 6.75 -7.93 11.11
C GLY A 97 6.87 -7.74 9.62
N ASN A 98 7.54 -6.71 9.12
CA ASN A 98 7.55 -6.49 7.69
C ASN A 98 8.84 -5.82 7.19
N PRO A 99 9.98 -6.53 7.13
CA PRO A 99 11.23 -5.95 6.66
C PRO A 99 11.23 -5.63 5.16
N SER A 100 10.33 -6.24 4.39
CA SER A 100 10.32 -6.15 2.93
C SER A 100 8.92 -5.98 2.32
N GLY A 101 7.90 -5.67 3.13
CA GLY A 101 6.53 -5.52 2.67
C GLY A 101 6.13 -4.10 2.31
N ASP A 102 4.95 -3.97 1.70
CA ASP A 102 4.39 -2.69 1.35
C ASP A 102 3.76 -2.01 2.57
N ARG A 103 4.31 -0.87 2.99
CA ARG A 103 3.77 -0.04 4.05
C ARG A 103 3.60 1.40 3.58
N PRO A 104 2.60 1.68 2.77
CA PRO A 104 2.36 3.03 2.28
C PRO A 104 1.74 3.93 3.35
N PHE A 105 2.20 5.18 3.39
CA PHE A 105 1.59 6.28 4.13
C PHE A 105 0.95 7.22 3.12
N ILE A 106 -0.35 7.38 3.19
CA ILE A 106 -1.11 8.30 2.33
C ILE A 106 -1.49 9.52 3.17
N ARG A 107 -1.13 10.73 2.72
CA ARG A 107 -1.34 11.97 3.48
C ARG A 107 -0.88 11.83 4.95
N GLY A 108 0.29 11.21 5.16
CA GLY A 108 0.90 11.00 6.48
C GLY A 108 0.25 9.93 7.36
N ASN A 109 -0.78 9.22 6.90
CA ASN A 109 -1.42 8.15 7.65
C ASN A 109 -1.06 6.78 7.09
N ASP A 110 -0.71 5.85 7.99
CA ASP A 110 -0.44 4.46 7.62
C ASP A 110 -1.67 3.83 6.94
N SER A 111 -1.47 3.29 5.74
CA SER A 111 -2.51 2.70 4.90
C SER A 111 -2.23 1.23 4.57
N GLN A 112 -1.33 0.55 5.31
CA GLN A 112 -1.00 -0.86 5.11
C GLN A 112 -2.24 -1.76 5.17
N SER A 113 -3.17 -1.50 6.09
CA SER A 113 -4.43 -2.25 6.21
C SER A 113 -5.48 -1.88 5.16
N SER A 114 -5.18 -0.97 4.23
CA SER A 114 -6.12 -0.42 3.25
C SER A 114 -5.67 -0.65 1.82
N ILE A 115 -5.08 -1.83 1.57
CA ILE A 115 -4.71 -2.32 0.25
C ILE A 115 -5.73 -3.35 -0.20
N TYR A 116 -6.19 -3.21 -1.44
CA TYR A 116 -7.23 -4.03 -2.06
C TYR A 116 -6.74 -4.59 -3.40
N VAL A 117 -7.27 -5.73 -3.75
CA VAL A 117 -7.14 -6.31 -5.10
C VAL A 117 -8.55 -6.56 -5.63
N ASP A 118 -8.89 -6.02 -6.78
CA ASP A 118 -10.23 -6.08 -7.40
C ASP A 118 -11.37 -5.68 -6.43
N GLY A 119 -11.10 -4.67 -5.57
CA GLY A 119 -12.05 -4.16 -4.59
C GLY A 119 -12.19 -5.01 -3.31
N VAL A 120 -11.50 -6.14 -3.19
CA VAL A 120 -11.49 -7.00 -1.99
C VAL A 120 -10.19 -6.80 -1.23
N ARG A 121 -10.28 -6.66 0.11
CA ARG A 121 -9.12 -6.40 0.98
C ARG A 121 -8.05 -7.48 0.84
N ASP A 122 -6.80 -7.06 0.67
CA ASP A 122 -5.64 -7.94 0.64
C ASP A 122 -4.87 -7.84 1.97
N ILE A 123 -4.88 -8.93 2.72
CA ILE A 123 -4.24 -9.02 4.04
C ILE A 123 -2.82 -9.58 3.99
N ALA A 124 -2.23 -9.78 2.79
CA ALA A 124 -0.84 -10.19 2.66
C ALA A 124 0.10 -9.13 3.23
N ALA A 125 1.13 -9.57 3.96
CA ALA A 125 2.11 -8.68 4.60
C ALA A 125 3.28 -8.31 3.67
N GLY A 126 3.51 -9.09 2.62
CA GLY A 126 4.67 -8.97 1.73
C GLY A 126 4.55 -7.92 0.65
N SER A 127 5.59 -7.87 -0.18
CA SER A 127 5.64 -7.01 -1.35
C SER A 127 4.78 -7.55 -2.48
N ARG A 128 3.97 -6.67 -3.09
CA ARG A 128 3.09 -7.01 -4.20
C ARG A 128 3.76 -6.75 -5.54
N GLU A 129 3.65 -7.73 -6.42
CA GLU A 129 4.20 -7.72 -7.77
C GLU A 129 3.22 -7.14 -8.79
N MET A 130 3.76 -6.49 -9.83
CA MET A 130 2.96 -5.85 -10.88
C MET A 130 2.71 -6.75 -12.10
N PHE A 131 3.29 -7.96 -12.18
CA PHE A 131 3.19 -8.82 -13.39
C PHE A 131 1.75 -9.17 -13.80
N ASN A 132 0.83 -9.26 -12.84
CA ASN A 132 -0.59 -9.58 -13.03
C ASN A 132 -1.52 -8.37 -12.78
N ILE A 133 -1.00 -7.14 -12.78
CA ILE A 133 -1.77 -5.93 -12.46
C ILE A 133 -1.93 -5.08 -13.74
N GLU A 134 -3.15 -4.62 -13.98
CA GLU A 134 -3.53 -3.74 -15.09
C GLU A 134 -3.45 -2.26 -14.67
N THR A 135 -3.98 -1.94 -13.48
CA THR A 135 -3.98 -0.58 -12.94
C THR A 135 -3.79 -0.59 -11.44
N VAL A 136 -3.20 0.50 -10.92
CA VAL A 136 -3.17 0.81 -9.49
C VAL A 136 -3.94 2.09 -9.27
N GLU A 137 -4.96 2.04 -8.43
CA GLU A 137 -5.78 3.20 -8.06
C GLU A 137 -5.42 3.63 -6.64
N VAL A 138 -5.11 4.90 -6.46
CA VAL A 138 -4.88 5.52 -5.15
C VAL A 138 -6.01 6.46 -4.85
N ILE A 139 -6.83 6.10 -3.88
CA ILE A 139 -7.94 6.89 -3.37
C ILE A 139 -7.42 7.66 -2.15
N LYS A 140 -7.48 8.98 -2.16
CA LYS A 140 -6.93 9.82 -1.09
C LYS A 140 -8.02 10.40 -0.18
N GLY A 141 -7.66 10.67 1.09
CA GLY A 141 -8.59 11.09 2.15
C GLY A 141 -9.29 9.93 2.83
N ALA A 142 -10.01 10.18 3.92
CA ALA A 142 -10.70 9.15 4.69
C ALA A 142 -11.58 8.27 3.81
N ASP A 143 -11.38 6.93 3.85
CA ASP A 143 -11.91 6.00 2.85
C ASP A 143 -12.67 4.79 3.41
N SER A 144 -12.96 4.77 4.72
CA SER A 144 -13.65 3.59 5.31
C SER A 144 -15.08 3.42 4.82
N ALA A 145 -15.72 4.45 4.27
CA ALA A 145 -17.02 4.28 3.62
C ALA A 145 -16.93 3.33 2.41
N TYR A 146 -15.85 3.40 1.62
CA TYR A 146 -15.63 2.53 0.46
C TYR A 146 -14.98 1.20 0.83
N GLY A 147 -13.90 1.24 1.62
CA GLY A 147 -13.03 0.09 1.88
C GLY A 147 -13.28 -0.63 3.22
N GLY A 148 -14.12 -0.10 4.11
CA GLY A 148 -14.27 -0.58 5.48
C GLY A 148 -13.14 -0.10 6.39
N ARG A 149 -12.88 -0.81 7.48
CA ARG A 149 -11.92 -0.40 8.51
C ARG A 149 -10.55 0.04 7.97
N GLY A 150 -9.92 1.00 8.61
CA GLY A 150 -8.63 1.57 8.17
C GLY A 150 -8.85 2.76 7.22
N GLY A 151 -7.91 3.03 6.30
CA GLY A 151 -8.06 4.05 5.28
C GLY A 151 -8.10 5.49 5.81
N ALA A 152 -7.43 5.79 6.91
CA ALA A 152 -7.39 7.14 7.50
C ALA A 152 -6.84 8.19 6.52
N GLY A 153 -5.81 7.85 5.75
CA GLY A 153 -5.21 8.69 4.70
C GLY A 153 -5.75 8.40 3.32
N GLY A 154 -6.32 7.21 3.12
CA GLY A 154 -6.78 6.71 1.83
C GLY A 154 -6.62 5.21 1.68
N SER A 155 -6.86 4.70 0.48
CA SER A 155 -6.72 3.30 0.14
C SER A 155 -6.05 3.11 -1.23
N ILE A 156 -5.58 1.89 -1.49
CA ILE A 156 -4.95 1.49 -2.74
C ILE A 156 -5.71 0.29 -3.27
N ASN A 157 -6.16 0.34 -4.52
CA ASN A 157 -6.75 -0.80 -5.22
C ASN A 157 -5.90 -1.19 -6.41
N MET A 158 -5.64 -2.48 -6.56
CA MET A 158 -4.96 -3.05 -7.71
C MET A 158 -5.97 -3.87 -8.52
N ALA A 159 -6.18 -3.51 -9.77
CA ALA A 159 -7.01 -4.28 -10.70
C ALA A 159 -6.16 -5.34 -11.39
N THR A 160 -6.58 -6.59 -11.32
CA THR A 160 -5.86 -7.70 -11.94
C THR A 160 -6.21 -7.83 -13.43
N LYS A 161 -5.26 -8.38 -14.19
CA LYS A 161 -5.47 -8.74 -15.59
C LYS A 161 -6.49 -9.88 -15.71
N ALA A 162 -7.49 -9.72 -16.57
CA ALA A 162 -8.54 -10.71 -16.81
C ALA A 162 -8.52 -11.21 -18.26
N PRO A 163 -9.09 -12.42 -18.55
CA PRO A 163 -9.26 -12.91 -19.92
C PRO A 163 -10.09 -11.97 -20.78
N GLY A 164 -9.64 -11.74 -22.02
CA GLY A 164 -10.28 -10.86 -23.01
C GLY A 164 -10.65 -11.59 -24.29
N LYS A 165 -11.31 -10.87 -25.23
CA LYS A 165 -11.80 -11.40 -26.51
C LYS A 165 -10.74 -11.50 -27.61
N GLU A 166 -9.50 -11.07 -27.36
CA GLU A 166 -8.43 -11.06 -28.36
C GLU A 166 -7.33 -12.04 -27.97
N ASN A 167 -6.83 -12.78 -28.96
CA ASN A 167 -5.67 -13.65 -28.76
C ASN A 167 -4.41 -12.79 -28.80
N PHE A 168 -3.55 -12.96 -27.80
CA PHE A 168 -2.22 -12.37 -27.79
C PHE A 168 -1.22 -13.21 -27.02
N PHE A 169 0.05 -12.96 -27.28
CA PHE A 169 1.20 -13.49 -26.55
C PHE A 169 2.20 -12.35 -26.33
N ASN A 170 2.39 -11.97 -25.09
CA ASN A 170 3.38 -10.96 -24.67
C ASN A 170 4.45 -11.64 -23.83
N ALA A 171 5.72 -11.36 -24.10
CA ALA A 171 6.84 -11.83 -23.30
C ALA A 171 7.88 -10.71 -23.17
N ASP A 172 8.44 -10.57 -21.97
CA ASP A 172 9.51 -9.63 -21.69
C ASP A 172 10.68 -10.39 -21.04
N LEU A 173 11.89 -10.17 -21.56
CA LEU A 173 13.13 -10.68 -20.99
C LEU A 173 14.04 -9.51 -20.67
N SER A 174 14.44 -9.39 -19.41
CA SER A 174 15.22 -8.27 -18.91
C SER A 174 16.53 -8.73 -18.27
N ALA A 175 17.59 -7.97 -18.52
CA ALA A 175 18.89 -8.12 -17.87
C ALA A 175 19.45 -6.73 -17.50
N GLY A 176 20.25 -6.65 -16.45
CA GLY A 176 20.79 -5.38 -15.99
C GLY A 176 21.98 -5.52 -15.06
N ASN A 177 22.45 -4.38 -14.54
CA ASN A 177 23.44 -4.37 -13.49
C ASN A 177 22.87 -4.97 -12.18
N ALA A 178 23.71 -5.18 -11.16
CA ALA A 178 23.34 -5.86 -9.92
C ALA A 178 22.71 -7.25 -10.17
N ASN A 179 23.30 -8.01 -11.09
CA ASN A 179 22.86 -9.36 -11.48
C ASN A 179 21.38 -9.47 -11.88
N TYR A 180 20.76 -8.37 -12.28
CA TYR A 180 19.34 -8.31 -12.60
C TYR A 180 18.96 -9.23 -13.76
N LYS A 181 18.00 -10.10 -13.51
CA LYS A 181 17.39 -11.01 -14.48
C LYS A 181 15.89 -11.08 -14.20
N ARG A 182 15.08 -10.85 -15.22
CA ARG A 182 13.62 -10.97 -15.10
C ARG A 182 13.02 -11.49 -16.39
N GLY A 183 12.10 -12.43 -16.28
CA GLY A 183 11.26 -12.88 -17.38
C GLY A 183 9.79 -12.74 -17.00
N THR A 184 8.95 -12.27 -17.93
CA THR A 184 7.48 -12.28 -17.78
C THR A 184 6.80 -12.78 -19.01
N ILE A 185 5.66 -13.44 -18.85
CA ILE A 185 4.73 -13.79 -19.93
C ILE A 185 3.32 -13.35 -19.57
N ASP A 186 2.56 -12.98 -20.60
CA ASP A 186 1.13 -12.66 -20.51
C ASP A 186 0.45 -13.16 -21.80
N ILE A 187 -0.32 -14.22 -21.67
CA ILE A 187 -0.93 -14.95 -22.79
C ILE A 187 -2.43 -14.93 -22.60
N ASN A 188 -3.17 -14.48 -23.61
CA ASN A 188 -4.62 -14.61 -23.67
C ASN A 188 -5.03 -15.47 -24.85
N ARG A 189 -5.90 -16.45 -24.62
CA ARG A 189 -6.44 -17.36 -25.64
C ARG A 189 -7.94 -17.44 -25.54
N VAL A 190 -8.59 -17.11 -26.62
CA VAL A 190 -10.02 -17.30 -26.83
C VAL A 190 -10.24 -18.77 -27.22
N ILE A 191 -11.02 -19.48 -26.39
CA ILE A 191 -11.34 -20.90 -26.59
C ILE A 191 -12.56 -21.04 -27.51
N ASN A 192 -13.56 -20.18 -27.28
CA ASN A 192 -14.76 -20.04 -28.09
C ASN A 192 -15.38 -18.64 -27.88
N ASP A 193 -16.52 -18.36 -28.51
CA ASP A 193 -17.15 -17.02 -28.49
C ASP A 193 -17.41 -16.44 -27.08
N THR A 194 -17.52 -17.29 -26.06
CA THR A 194 -17.86 -16.89 -24.70
C THR A 194 -16.85 -17.34 -23.65
N THR A 195 -15.77 -18.01 -24.05
CA THR A 195 -14.77 -18.53 -23.10
C THR A 195 -13.37 -18.12 -23.52
N ALA A 196 -12.63 -17.54 -22.60
CA ALA A 196 -11.22 -17.20 -22.78
C ALA A 196 -10.41 -17.58 -21.55
N ILE A 197 -9.12 -17.88 -21.74
CA ILE A 197 -8.14 -18.11 -20.68
C ILE A 197 -7.04 -17.07 -20.77
N ARG A 198 -6.48 -16.67 -19.61
CA ARG A 198 -5.29 -15.83 -19.54
C ARG A 198 -4.30 -16.42 -18.57
N LEU A 199 -3.03 -16.38 -18.92
CA LEU A 199 -1.92 -16.83 -18.09
C LEU A 199 -0.90 -15.71 -17.99
N ASN A 200 -0.63 -15.28 -16.76
CA ASN A 200 0.50 -14.43 -16.43
C ASN A 200 1.51 -15.22 -15.61
N ALA A 201 2.80 -15.07 -15.90
CA ALA A 201 3.86 -15.64 -15.07
C ALA A 201 5.08 -14.73 -15.07
N MET A 202 5.87 -14.81 -14.00
CA MET A 202 7.14 -14.09 -13.90
C MET A 202 8.16 -14.89 -13.08
N ALA A 203 9.46 -14.63 -13.37
CA ALA A 203 10.58 -15.00 -12.55
C ALA A 203 11.55 -13.82 -12.47
N HIS A 204 12.13 -13.58 -11.28
CA HIS A 204 13.00 -12.45 -11.00
C HIS A 204 14.13 -12.88 -10.05
N ASP A 205 15.36 -12.50 -10.37
CA ASP A 205 16.55 -12.67 -9.55
C ASP A 205 17.47 -11.46 -9.72
N ALA A 206 17.78 -10.76 -8.63
CA ALA A 206 18.64 -9.58 -8.65
C ALA A 206 19.28 -9.35 -7.29
N ASP A 207 20.43 -8.66 -7.28
CA ASP A 207 20.96 -8.00 -6.09
C ASP A 207 20.32 -6.60 -5.96
N ILE A 208 20.50 -5.96 -4.80
CA ILE A 208 20.03 -4.59 -4.58
C ILE A 208 21.10 -3.60 -5.09
N PRO A 209 20.82 -2.76 -6.10
CA PRO A 209 21.78 -1.80 -6.62
C PRO A 209 22.29 -0.86 -5.52
N GLY A 210 23.63 -0.82 -5.32
CA GLY A 210 24.27 0.02 -4.31
C GLY A 210 24.22 -0.56 -2.89
N ARG A 211 24.04 -1.87 -2.73
CA ARG A 211 24.15 -2.60 -1.46
C ARG A 211 24.90 -3.91 -1.65
N GLU A 212 25.72 -4.29 -0.66
CA GLU A 212 26.42 -5.58 -0.65
C GLU A 212 25.65 -6.55 0.25
N GLY A 213 25.25 -7.70 -0.29
CA GLY A 213 24.59 -8.77 0.45
C GLY A 213 23.08 -8.94 0.21
N PRO A 214 22.24 -7.91 0.29
CA PRO A 214 20.81 -8.07 0.06
C PRO A 214 20.47 -8.55 -1.36
N THR A 215 19.54 -9.48 -1.45
CA THR A 215 19.07 -10.06 -2.72
C THR A 215 17.54 -9.94 -2.83
N ASN A 216 17.05 -10.06 -4.06
CA ASN A 216 15.62 -9.99 -4.37
C ASN A 216 15.27 -11.07 -5.38
N LYS A 217 14.74 -12.19 -4.88
CA LYS A 217 14.37 -13.37 -5.69
C LYS A 217 12.91 -13.70 -5.50
N ARG A 218 12.19 -13.85 -6.61
CA ARG A 218 10.78 -14.20 -6.56
C ARG A 218 10.30 -14.77 -7.89
N TRP A 219 9.26 -15.54 -7.82
CA TRP A 219 8.53 -16.03 -9.00
C TRP A 219 7.03 -16.06 -8.70
N GLY A 220 6.22 -16.01 -9.74
CA GLY A 220 4.78 -16.08 -9.59
C GLY A 220 4.08 -16.52 -10.86
N ILE A 221 2.87 -17.04 -10.66
CA ILE A 221 1.98 -17.49 -11.74
C ILE A 221 0.55 -17.06 -11.43
N ALA A 222 -0.19 -16.64 -12.44
CA ALA A 222 -1.57 -16.20 -12.31
C ALA A 222 -2.41 -16.64 -13.53
N PRO A 223 -2.91 -17.90 -13.54
CA PRO A 223 -3.90 -18.36 -14.53
C PRO A 223 -5.29 -17.85 -14.18
N SER A 224 -6.09 -17.57 -15.19
CA SER A 224 -7.50 -17.22 -15.09
C SER A 224 -8.31 -17.74 -16.28
N ILE A 225 -9.60 -17.98 -16.07
CA ILE A 225 -10.57 -18.37 -17.09
C ILE A 225 -11.87 -17.60 -16.90
N THR A 226 -12.43 -17.13 -17.98
CA THR A 226 -13.73 -16.48 -17.99
C THR A 226 -14.69 -17.27 -18.86
N PHE A 227 -15.86 -17.62 -18.30
CA PHE A 227 -17.00 -18.18 -18.99
C PHE A 227 -18.09 -17.11 -19.14
N GLY A 228 -18.86 -17.19 -20.21
CA GLY A 228 -19.90 -16.20 -20.51
C GLY A 228 -19.36 -14.85 -20.93
N LEU A 229 -18.14 -14.77 -21.43
CA LEU A 229 -17.49 -13.52 -21.85
C LEU A 229 -18.32 -12.77 -22.90
N GLY A 230 -18.81 -11.57 -22.51
CA GLY A 230 -19.67 -10.74 -23.36
C GLY A 230 -21.15 -11.15 -23.37
N THR A 231 -21.56 -12.05 -22.51
CA THR A 231 -22.98 -12.38 -22.24
C THR A 231 -23.45 -11.69 -20.95
N PRO A 232 -24.75 -11.69 -20.64
CA PRO A 232 -25.25 -11.16 -19.38
C PRO A 232 -24.68 -11.86 -18.13
N ASP A 233 -24.40 -13.16 -18.23
CA ASP A 233 -23.87 -13.98 -17.15
C ASP A 233 -22.39 -14.28 -17.42
N GLN A 234 -21.53 -13.79 -16.56
CA GLN A 234 -20.09 -13.97 -16.68
C GLN A 234 -19.50 -14.51 -15.37
N LEU A 235 -18.71 -15.57 -15.45
CA LEU A 235 -17.95 -16.14 -14.33
C LEU A 235 -16.47 -16.13 -14.66
N THR A 236 -15.67 -15.41 -13.85
CA THR A 236 -14.21 -15.44 -13.93
C THR A 236 -13.65 -16.16 -12.72
N LEU A 237 -12.90 -17.23 -12.95
CA LEU A 237 -12.10 -17.93 -11.96
C LEU A 237 -10.65 -17.54 -12.13
N SER A 238 -9.98 -17.16 -11.06
CA SER A 238 -8.57 -16.79 -11.07
C SER A 238 -7.83 -17.39 -9.88
N TYR A 239 -6.58 -17.74 -10.12
CA TYR A 239 -5.62 -18.15 -9.11
C TYR A 239 -4.35 -17.31 -9.26
N GLN A 240 -3.68 -17.02 -8.16
CA GLN A 240 -2.35 -16.42 -8.14
C GLN A 240 -1.51 -17.08 -7.08
N HIS A 241 -0.29 -17.44 -7.45
CA HIS A 241 0.79 -17.84 -6.54
C HIS A 241 1.94 -16.85 -6.67
N LEU A 242 2.54 -16.48 -5.52
CA LEU A 242 3.75 -15.68 -5.45
C LEU A 242 4.67 -16.28 -4.38
N ASP A 243 5.91 -16.53 -4.76
CA ASP A 243 6.98 -16.99 -3.87
C ASP A 243 8.12 -15.97 -3.85
N ILE A 244 8.62 -15.64 -2.67
CA ILE A 244 9.69 -14.67 -2.42
C ILE A 244 10.74 -15.34 -1.54
N ASP A 245 12.02 -15.26 -1.93
CA ASP A 245 13.17 -15.76 -1.16
C ASP A 245 14.33 -14.76 -1.22
N ASN A 246 14.35 -13.83 -0.27
CA ASN A 246 15.27 -12.69 -0.25
C ASN A 246 16.26 -12.78 0.92
N ILE A 247 17.43 -12.16 0.75
CA ILE A 247 18.22 -11.66 1.88
C ILE A 247 17.78 -10.20 2.08
N PRO A 248 17.16 -9.85 3.23
CA PRO A 248 16.58 -8.53 3.43
C PRO A 248 17.61 -7.46 3.74
N ASP A 249 17.33 -6.21 3.35
CA ASP A 249 18.11 -5.04 3.74
C ASP A 249 17.51 -4.41 5.01
N GLY A 250 18.20 -4.53 6.12
CA GLY A 250 17.80 -3.93 7.40
C GLY A 250 17.99 -2.41 7.50
N GLY A 251 18.55 -1.78 6.46
CA GLY A 251 18.79 -0.34 6.46
C GLY A 251 20.08 0.09 7.14
N VAL A 252 20.10 1.34 7.60
CA VAL A 252 21.27 2.06 8.14
C VAL A 252 20.86 2.73 9.45
N PRO A 253 21.65 2.56 10.55
CA PRO A 253 21.32 3.17 11.84
C PRO A 253 21.46 4.70 11.78
N TYR A 254 20.84 5.40 12.72
CA TYR A 254 21.11 6.81 12.93
C TYR A 254 22.43 6.98 13.68
N TYR A 255 23.21 7.98 13.27
CA TYR A 255 24.43 8.30 13.96
C TYR A 255 24.16 8.85 15.35
N TYR A 256 24.93 8.38 16.31
CA TYR A 256 24.79 8.74 17.67
C TYR A 256 26.14 8.68 18.41
N ASN A 257 26.49 9.70 19.13
CA ASN A 257 27.87 9.79 19.61
C ASN A 257 28.08 9.50 21.10
N LYS A 258 27.13 8.83 21.79
CA LYS A 258 27.27 8.40 23.19
C LYS A 258 26.32 7.25 23.57
N THR A 259 26.62 6.55 24.66
CA THR A 259 25.92 5.36 25.17
C THR A 259 24.47 5.60 25.62
N THR A 260 24.12 6.82 25.89
CA THR A 260 22.74 7.29 26.11
C THR A 260 22.52 8.51 25.28
N VAL A 261 21.28 8.94 25.03
CA VAL A 261 21.05 10.25 24.40
C VAL A 261 21.75 11.28 25.25
N PRO A 262 22.82 11.92 24.75
CA PRO A 262 23.68 12.71 25.63
C PRO A 262 22.92 13.88 26.20
N ALA A 263 23.34 14.32 27.37
CA ALA A 263 23.10 15.68 27.78
C ALA A 263 23.56 16.61 26.64
N SER A 264 22.72 17.52 26.25
CA SER A 264 23.00 18.49 25.20
C SER A 264 22.55 19.86 25.66
N THR A 265 23.27 20.89 25.28
CA THR A 265 22.87 22.28 25.54
C THR A 265 21.87 22.83 24.53
N SER A 266 21.46 22.02 23.54
CA SER A 266 20.53 22.39 22.48
C SER A 266 19.84 21.16 21.90
N ASP A 267 18.76 21.40 21.15
CA ASP A 267 18.08 20.37 20.37
C ASP A 267 19.01 19.76 19.31
N LEU A 268 18.81 18.47 19.03
CA LEU A 268 19.65 17.68 18.14
C LEU A 268 18.83 17.15 16.96
N THR A 269 19.45 17.17 15.76
CA THR A 269 18.93 16.42 14.59
C THR A 269 19.93 15.35 14.21
N LEU A 270 19.53 14.09 14.33
CA LEU A 270 20.34 12.93 13.97
C LEU A 270 20.02 12.47 12.56
N ARG A 271 21.07 12.07 11.82
CA ARG A 271 21.00 11.56 10.45
C ARG A 271 21.44 10.09 10.40
N PRO A 272 20.99 9.32 9.38
CA PRO A 272 21.51 7.97 9.17
C PRO A 272 23.01 8.02 8.85
N ASP A 273 23.76 7.08 9.42
CA ASP A 273 25.20 6.93 9.17
C ASP A 273 25.50 5.53 8.64
N ASN A 274 26.06 5.47 7.44
CA ASN A 274 26.47 4.24 6.77
C ASN A 274 27.99 4.01 6.81
N GLY A 275 28.69 4.67 7.70
CA GLY A 275 30.15 4.56 7.82
C GLY A 275 30.91 5.11 6.61
N GLY A 276 30.32 6.03 5.84
CA GLY A 276 30.93 6.67 4.67
C GLY A 276 30.84 5.85 3.37
N ASN A 277 30.34 4.61 3.40
CA ASN A 277 30.18 3.77 2.21
C ASN A 277 28.71 3.38 2.01
N ARG A 278 28.09 3.81 0.90
CA ARG A 278 26.69 3.52 0.58
C ARG A 278 26.38 2.03 0.45
N ASN A 279 27.39 1.21 0.10
CA ASN A 279 27.19 -0.24 -0.11
C ASN A 279 27.15 -1.03 1.19
N ASN A 280 27.53 -0.42 2.32
CA ASN A 280 27.57 -1.09 3.60
C ASN A 280 26.21 -1.71 3.96
N TRP A 281 26.24 -3.01 4.24
CA TRP A 281 25.11 -3.80 4.74
C TRP A 281 25.52 -4.47 6.04
N TYR A 282 24.68 -4.36 7.07
CA TYR A 282 25.03 -4.77 8.43
C TYR A 282 24.49 -6.17 8.80
N GLY A 283 23.84 -6.86 7.87
CA GLY A 283 23.27 -8.20 8.07
C GLY A 283 24.31 -9.32 8.10
N LEU A 284 23.83 -10.55 8.23
CA LEU A 284 24.59 -11.80 8.18
C LEU A 284 24.02 -12.70 7.08
N THR A 285 24.79 -12.99 6.05
CA THR A 285 24.37 -13.82 4.91
C THR A 285 23.92 -15.22 5.37
N ALA A 286 24.60 -15.81 6.36
CA ALA A 286 24.30 -17.14 6.86
C ALA A 286 23.09 -17.21 7.83
N ARG A 287 22.59 -16.07 8.33
CA ARG A 287 21.49 -16.00 9.30
C ARG A 287 20.25 -15.33 8.73
N ASP A 288 20.45 -14.23 8.00
CA ASP A 288 19.35 -13.35 7.60
C ASP A 288 18.63 -13.94 6.38
N LYS A 289 17.33 -14.02 6.48
CA LYS A 289 16.43 -14.56 5.45
C LYS A 289 15.09 -13.85 5.47
N TYR A 290 14.45 -13.78 4.33
CA TYR A 290 13.04 -13.41 4.20
C TYR A 290 12.40 -14.31 3.15
N LYS A 291 11.50 -15.16 3.58
CA LYS A 291 10.72 -16.05 2.71
C LYS A 291 9.25 -15.78 2.88
N GLU A 292 8.56 -15.67 1.77
CA GLU A 292 7.11 -15.56 1.77
C GLU A 292 6.55 -16.36 0.60
N ASN A 293 5.50 -17.11 0.84
CA ASN A 293 4.64 -17.63 -0.21
C ASN A 293 3.20 -17.23 0.04
N GLY A 294 2.48 -16.94 -1.03
CA GLY A 294 1.10 -16.53 -0.98
C GLY A 294 0.29 -17.12 -2.11
N ASP A 295 -0.88 -17.62 -1.76
CA ASP A 295 -1.87 -18.16 -2.68
C ASP A 295 -3.17 -17.34 -2.59
N ARG A 296 -3.78 -17.05 -3.75
CA ARG A 296 -5.07 -16.39 -3.83
C ARG A 296 -5.93 -17.05 -4.90
N PHE A 297 -7.10 -17.49 -4.52
CA PHE A 297 -8.15 -17.97 -5.41
C PHE A 297 -9.34 -17.02 -5.37
N SER A 298 -9.88 -16.64 -6.53
CA SER A 298 -11.06 -15.80 -6.64
C SER A 298 -12.04 -16.36 -7.65
N ALA A 299 -13.33 -16.32 -7.29
CA ALA A 299 -14.46 -16.55 -8.19
C ALA A 299 -15.27 -15.24 -8.25
N ASN A 300 -15.36 -14.66 -9.43
CA ASN A 300 -16.06 -13.40 -9.67
C ASN A 300 -17.21 -13.68 -10.66
N TYR A 301 -18.42 -13.61 -10.17
CA TYR A 301 -19.65 -13.75 -10.96
C TYR A 301 -20.29 -12.38 -11.18
N GLU A 302 -20.65 -12.08 -12.41
CA GLU A 302 -21.39 -10.88 -12.79
C GLU A 302 -22.64 -11.27 -13.58
N HIS A 303 -23.80 -10.74 -13.17
CA HIS A 303 -25.05 -10.82 -13.91
C HIS A 303 -25.56 -9.43 -14.28
N LYS A 304 -25.77 -9.21 -15.58
CA LYS A 304 -26.32 -7.95 -16.10
C LYS A 304 -27.83 -8.10 -16.30
N PHE A 305 -28.60 -7.40 -15.47
CA PHE A 305 -30.05 -7.32 -15.63
C PHE A 305 -30.43 -6.43 -16.81
N SER A 306 -29.60 -5.42 -17.09
CA SER A 306 -29.74 -4.47 -18.21
C SER A 306 -28.36 -3.88 -18.53
N ASP A 307 -28.28 -2.95 -19.48
CA ASP A 307 -27.07 -2.23 -19.81
C ASP A 307 -26.55 -1.35 -18.66
N THR A 308 -27.42 -1.01 -17.70
CA THR A 308 -27.09 -0.12 -16.59
C THR A 308 -27.09 -0.81 -15.22
N ASN A 309 -27.78 -1.93 -15.07
CA ASN A 309 -27.95 -2.59 -13.77
C ASN A 309 -27.31 -3.96 -13.76
N LYS A 310 -26.44 -4.19 -12.80
CA LYS A 310 -25.71 -5.45 -12.65
C LYS A 310 -25.52 -5.85 -11.20
N LEU A 311 -25.49 -7.14 -10.97
CA LEU A 311 -25.06 -7.78 -9.74
C LEU A 311 -23.67 -8.39 -9.93
N ARG A 312 -22.78 -8.14 -9.00
CA ARG A 312 -21.47 -8.78 -8.92
C ARG A 312 -21.35 -9.50 -7.58
N ASN A 313 -20.84 -10.71 -7.61
CA ASN A 313 -20.42 -11.44 -6.41
C ASN A 313 -18.98 -11.89 -6.57
N THR A 314 -18.15 -11.58 -5.58
CA THR A 314 -16.75 -12.01 -5.52
C THR A 314 -16.56 -12.88 -4.28
N LEU A 315 -16.21 -14.15 -4.48
CA LEU A 315 -15.73 -15.03 -3.43
C LEU A 315 -14.21 -15.15 -3.56
N ARG A 316 -13.49 -14.86 -2.48
CA ARG A 316 -12.03 -14.93 -2.44
C ARG A 316 -11.54 -15.69 -1.22
N TRP A 317 -10.65 -16.63 -1.47
CA TRP A 317 -9.77 -17.19 -0.46
C TRP A 317 -8.34 -16.75 -0.71
N SER A 318 -7.62 -16.40 0.36
CA SER A 318 -6.18 -16.16 0.30
C SER A 318 -5.48 -16.72 1.52
N GLY A 319 -4.25 -17.19 1.31
CA GLY A 319 -3.37 -17.70 2.35
C GLY A 319 -1.94 -17.29 2.10
N SER A 320 -1.19 -16.95 3.15
CA SER A 320 0.23 -16.66 3.06
C SER A 320 1.00 -17.21 4.25
N THR A 321 2.27 -17.57 4.01
CA THR A 321 3.25 -17.89 5.04
C THR A 321 4.39 -16.91 4.91
N GLN A 322 4.76 -16.24 6.00
CA GLN A 322 5.89 -15.34 6.09
C GLN A 322 6.88 -15.89 7.11
N ASP A 323 8.14 -16.06 6.69
CA ASP A 323 9.22 -16.62 7.50
C ASP A 323 10.47 -15.75 7.34
N TYR A 324 10.82 -14.99 8.38
CA TYR A 324 12.01 -14.18 8.34
C TYR A 324 12.78 -14.16 9.66
N ALA A 325 14.08 -13.95 9.50
CA ALA A 325 14.99 -13.50 10.51
C ALA A 325 15.93 -12.49 9.85
N TRP A 326 16.11 -11.32 10.42
CA TRP A 326 16.90 -10.28 9.80
C TRP A 326 17.59 -9.40 10.83
N THR A 327 18.67 -8.76 10.40
CA THR A 327 19.37 -7.75 11.17
C THR A 327 18.63 -6.42 11.09
N GLN A 328 18.11 -5.96 12.22
CA GLN A 328 17.79 -4.55 12.42
C GLN A 328 19.05 -3.85 12.94
N PRO A 329 19.72 -3.00 12.15
CA PRO A 329 20.87 -2.28 12.66
C PRO A 329 20.43 -1.29 13.72
N ASP A 330 21.04 -1.40 14.90
CA ASP A 330 20.60 -0.63 16.08
C ASP A 330 21.79 0.11 16.70
N ASP A 331 21.55 1.36 17.10
CA ASP A 331 22.52 2.22 17.76
C ASP A 331 22.37 2.24 19.29
N SER A 332 21.54 1.35 19.85
CA SER A 332 21.38 1.23 21.30
C SER A 332 22.73 1.13 21.99
N GLN A 333 22.87 1.72 23.15
CA GLN A 333 24.10 1.76 23.93
C GLN A 333 25.25 2.57 23.30
N GLY A 334 24.96 3.39 22.29
CA GLY A 334 25.97 4.22 21.62
C GLY A 334 26.99 3.43 20.78
N ASN A 335 26.63 2.22 20.34
CA ASN A 335 27.51 1.37 19.54
C ASN A 335 27.99 2.07 18.26
N VAL A 336 27.10 2.80 17.59
CA VAL A 336 27.42 3.52 16.34
C VAL A 336 28.49 4.59 16.59
N ALA A 337 28.46 5.29 17.71
CA ALA A 337 29.50 6.25 18.11
C ALA A 337 30.88 5.62 18.32
N ASN A 338 30.89 4.37 18.70
CA ASN A 338 32.10 3.58 18.87
C ASN A 338 32.52 2.87 17.56
N GLY A 339 31.91 3.22 16.44
CA GLY A 339 32.19 2.63 15.14
C GLY A 339 31.67 1.20 14.97
N GLN A 340 30.69 0.79 15.77
CA GLN A 340 30.09 -0.55 15.77
C GLN A 340 28.57 -0.49 15.53
N VAL A 341 28.01 -1.51 14.92
CA VAL A 341 26.57 -1.68 14.72
C VAL A 341 26.13 -2.98 15.38
N TRP A 342 25.15 -2.89 16.26
CA TRP A 342 24.51 -4.09 16.82
C TRP A 342 23.57 -4.72 15.78
N ARG A 343 23.82 -5.99 15.52
CA ARG A 343 23.00 -6.84 14.62
C ARG A 343 21.80 -7.42 15.36
N ARG A 344 20.93 -6.54 15.85
CA ARG A 344 19.72 -6.96 16.57
C ARG A 344 18.92 -7.93 15.71
N LEU A 345 18.66 -9.13 16.25
CA LEU A 345 17.76 -10.07 15.58
C LEU A 345 16.32 -9.58 15.70
N ASN A 346 15.67 -9.43 14.56
CA ASN A 346 14.24 -9.32 14.43
C ASN A 346 13.72 -10.50 13.62
N SER A 347 12.70 -11.20 14.09
CA SER A 347 12.27 -12.47 13.48
C SER A 347 10.78 -12.70 13.59
N ARG A 348 10.24 -13.43 12.62
CA ARG A 348 8.83 -13.79 12.59
C ARG A 348 8.61 -15.04 11.75
N TYR A 349 7.64 -15.83 12.20
CA TYR A 349 7.00 -16.83 11.39
C TYR A 349 5.48 -16.65 11.52
N ALA A 350 4.82 -16.32 10.43
CA ALA A 350 3.39 -16.07 10.44
C ALA A 350 2.68 -16.91 9.37
N LYS A 351 1.49 -17.38 9.70
CA LYS A 351 0.54 -17.96 8.75
C LYS A 351 -0.74 -17.17 8.82
N THR A 352 -1.14 -16.62 7.67
CA THR A 352 -2.32 -15.77 7.56
C THR A 352 -3.22 -16.32 6.47
N TYR A 353 -4.54 -16.35 6.70
CA TYR A 353 -5.52 -16.69 5.68
C TYR A 353 -6.80 -15.88 5.84
N SER A 354 -7.51 -15.70 4.75
CA SER A 354 -8.84 -15.08 4.73
C SER A 354 -9.78 -15.80 3.78
N LEU A 355 -11.07 -15.72 4.11
CA LEU A 355 -12.18 -16.02 3.21
C LEU A 355 -13.11 -14.82 3.21
N GLN A 356 -13.37 -14.27 2.03
CA GLN A 356 -14.17 -13.06 1.87
C GLN A 356 -15.20 -13.27 0.78
N ASN A 357 -16.43 -12.78 1.01
CA ASN A 357 -17.48 -12.69 0.00
C ASN A 357 -18.00 -11.25 -0.06
N ALA A 358 -18.02 -10.69 -1.25
CA ALA A 358 -18.55 -9.36 -1.52
C ALA A 358 -19.63 -9.47 -2.59
N THR A 359 -20.85 -9.06 -2.27
CA THR A 359 -21.98 -8.96 -3.19
C THR A 359 -22.32 -7.50 -3.39
N GLU A 360 -22.36 -7.04 -4.63
CA GLU A 360 -22.60 -5.65 -4.99
C GLU A 360 -23.63 -5.56 -6.13
N LEU A 361 -24.66 -4.76 -5.90
CA LEU A 361 -25.64 -4.35 -6.92
C LEU A 361 -25.34 -2.92 -7.32
N THR A 362 -24.98 -2.70 -8.58
CA THR A 362 -24.79 -1.36 -9.15
C THR A 362 -25.83 -1.09 -10.21
N GLY A 363 -26.25 0.18 -10.31
CA GLY A 363 -27.29 0.50 -11.28
C GLY A 363 -27.54 1.97 -11.46
N LYS A 364 -28.48 2.23 -12.39
CA LYS A 364 -29.04 3.56 -12.62
C LYS A 364 -30.55 3.51 -12.50
N ALA A 365 -31.12 4.59 -11.97
CA ALA A 365 -32.57 4.78 -11.84
C ALA A 365 -32.90 6.26 -12.00
N ASP A 366 -34.12 6.57 -12.42
CA ASP A 366 -34.63 7.94 -12.51
C ASP A 366 -35.82 8.12 -11.57
N THR A 367 -35.80 9.24 -10.84
CA THR A 367 -36.93 9.66 -9.99
C THR A 367 -37.43 11.02 -10.52
N GLY A 368 -38.36 10.97 -11.46
CA GLY A 368 -38.77 12.16 -12.23
C GLY A 368 -37.63 12.71 -13.08
N SER A 369 -37.22 13.93 -12.83
CA SER A 369 -36.08 14.56 -13.53
C SER A 369 -34.71 14.26 -12.90
N VAL A 370 -34.68 13.66 -11.72
CA VAL A 370 -33.46 13.36 -10.97
C VAL A 370 -32.91 12.00 -11.39
N LYS A 371 -31.62 11.96 -11.74
CA LYS A 371 -30.94 10.72 -12.11
C LYS A 371 -30.10 10.19 -10.96
N HIS A 372 -30.20 8.91 -10.71
CA HIS A 372 -29.46 8.18 -9.69
C HIS A 372 -28.46 7.21 -10.34
N SER A 373 -27.26 7.13 -9.78
CA SER A 373 -26.30 6.08 -10.07
C SER A 373 -25.85 5.50 -8.74
N PHE A 374 -26.23 4.25 -8.45
CA PHE A 374 -26.11 3.69 -7.11
C PHE A 374 -25.27 2.41 -7.07
N ALA A 375 -24.71 2.14 -5.88
CA ALA A 375 -24.09 0.88 -5.51
C ALA A 375 -24.56 0.46 -4.11
N LEU A 376 -25.08 -0.75 -3.99
CA LEU A 376 -25.48 -1.36 -2.73
C LEU A 376 -24.68 -2.63 -2.52
N GLY A 377 -24.19 -2.88 -1.32
CA GLY A 377 -23.35 -4.05 -1.12
C GLY A 377 -23.38 -4.65 0.26
N LEU A 378 -23.11 -5.95 0.29
CA LEU A 378 -22.91 -6.78 1.49
C LEU A 378 -21.53 -7.43 1.39
N GLU A 379 -20.73 -7.30 2.44
CA GLU A 379 -19.43 -7.96 2.54
C GLU A 379 -19.36 -8.81 3.80
N LEU A 380 -18.85 -10.03 3.65
CA LEU A 380 -18.57 -10.98 4.71
C LEU A 380 -17.07 -11.34 4.66
N ALA A 381 -16.38 -11.22 5.78
CA ALA A 381 -14.97 -11.57 5.83
C ALA A 381 -14.63 -12.33 7.11
N THR A 382 -13.86 -13.40 6.97
CA THR A 382 -13.19 -14.06 8.07
C THR A 382 -11.70 -14.08 7.82
N GLU A 383 -10.93 -13.62 8.79
CA GLU A 383 -9.48 -13.43 8.68
C GLU A 383 -8.81 -14.02 9.91
N ARG A 384 -7.70 -14.74 9.71
CA ARG A 384 -6.97 -15.44 10.76
C ARG A 384 -5.47 -15.27 10.54
N SER A 385 -4.73 -15.04 11.62
CA SER A 385 -3.27 -15.00 11.59
C SER A 385 -2.69 -15.69 12.83
N LYS A 386 -1.64 -16.46 12.63
CA LYS A 386 -0.85 -17.08 13.70
C LYS A 386 0.58 -16.59 13.58
N VAL A 387 1.12 -16.07 14.67
CA VAL A 387 2.45 -15.47 14.69
C VAL A 387 3.30 -16.13 15.76
N ASP A 388 4.54 -16.47 15.39
CA ASP A 388 5.58 -17.01 16.24
C ASP A 388 6.91 -16.29 15.92
N SER A 389 7.94 -16.53 16.68
CA SER A 389 9.28 -15.93 16.51
C SER A 389 10.39 -16.97 16.56
N TYR A 390 11.62 -16.52 16.34
CA TYR A 390 12.82 -17.34 16.49
C TYR A 390 13.64 -16.89 17.69
N SER A 391 14.27 -17.87 18.35
CA SER A 391 15.37 -17.68 19.30
C SER A 391 16.67 -18.11 18.66
N MET A 392 17.78 -17.50 19.05
CA MET A 392 19.12 -17.91 18.68
C MET A 392 19.65 -18.89 19.70
N VAL A 393 20.28 -19.99 19.24
CA VAL A 393 20.96 -20.97 20.09
C VAL A 393 22.35 -21.25 19.54
N ASP A 394 23.31 -21.61 20.43
CA ASP A 394 24.65 -22.06 20.06
C ASP A 394 24.64 -23.49 19.53
N ALA A 395 25.83 -24.03 19.19
CA ALA A 395 25.98 -25.40 18.71
C ALA A 395 25.56 -26.47 19.75
N ASN A 396 25.51 -26.14 21.02
CA ASN A 396 25.07 -27.03 22.10
C ASN A 396 23.59 -26.86 22.45
N GLY A 397 22.88 -25.97 21.73
CA GLY A 397 21.46 -25.66 21.98
C GLY A 397 21.20 -24.64 23.10
N ASN A 398 22.23 -24.01 23.66
CA ASN A 398 22.04 -22.99 24.69
C ASN A 398 21.60 -21.65 24.06
N PRO A 399 20.72 -20.89 24.72
CA PRO A 399 20.29 -19.58 24.22
C PRO A 399 21.47 -18.62 24.04
N ILE A 400 21.54 -17.98 22.86
CA ILE A 400 22.45 -16.88 22.60
C ILE A 400 21.71 -15.59 22.96
N ALA A 401 22.26 -14.82 23.90
CA ALA A 401 21.69 -13.54 24.26
C ALA A 401 21.72 -12.56 23.07
N ASN A 402 20.60 -11.91 22.81
CA ASN A 402 20.51 -10.79 21.86
C ASN A 402 21.04 -9.52 22.56
N SER A 403 22.36 -9.51 22.85
CA SER A 403 23.01 -8.45 23.61
C SER A 403 23.14 -7.17 22.78
N ASN A 404 22.73 -6.06 23.34
CA ASN A 404 22.82 -4.74 22.72
C ASN A 404 24.16 -4.01 22.93
N GLN A 405 25.13 -4.65 23.59
CA GLN A 405 26.46 -4.07 23.82
C GLN A 405 27.50 -4.73 22.90
N CYS A 406 28.12 -3.91 22.07
CA CYS A 406 29.23 -4.30 21.20
C CYS A 406 30.54 -4.19 21.99
N THR A 407 30.75 -5.05 22.98
CA THR A 407 32.00 -5.11 23.73
C THR A 407 32.96 -6.12 23.11
N ALA A 408 34.27 -5.95 23.38
CA ALA A 408 35.31 -6.85 22.86
C ALA A 408 35.15 -8.34 23.30
N SER A 409 34.37 -8.58 24.35
CA SER A 409 34.02 -9.92 24.86
C SER A 409 32.69 -10.45 24.29
N GLY A 410 31.99 -9.68 23.46
CA GLY A 410 30.74 -10.09 22.84
C GLY A 410 30.95 -11.10 21.72
N SER A 411 29.89 -11.81 21.34
CA SER A 411 29.93 -12.73 20.19
C SER A 411 30.23 -11.95 18.91
N PRO A 412 31.24 -12.35 18.11
CA PRO A 412 31.72 -11.59 16.96
C PRO A 412 30.64 -11.40 15.87
N TYR A 413 29.59 -12.21 15.87
CA TYR A 413 28.48 -12.10 14.91
C TYR A 413 27.33 -11.20 15.39
N MET A 414 27.31 -10.76 16.66
CA MET A 414 26.27 -9.87 17.17
C MET A 414 26.54 -8.41 16.86
N CYS A 415 27.77 -8.06 16.52
CA CYS A 415 28.16 -6.71 16.15
C CYS A 415 29.05 -6.74 14.91
N THR A 416 29.10 -5.63 14.19
CA THR A 416 29.96 -5.43 13.03
C THR A 416 30.49 -4.00 12.99
N SER A 417 31.55 -3.76 12.22
CA SER A 417 32.06 -2.41 11.98
C SER A 417 31.03 -1.54 11.26
N LEU A 418 30.91 -0.29 11.67
CA LEU A 418 30.08 0.70 10.98
C LEU A 418 30.64 1.01 9.59
N SER A 419 31.96 1.20 9.47
CA SER A 419 32.63 1.62 8.23
C SER A 419 33.01 0.46 7.30
N ASN A 420 33.21 -0.73 7.85
CA ASN A 420 33.62 -1.91 7.08
C ASN A 420 32.89 -3.16 7.61
N PRO A 421 31.55 -3.26 7.44
CA PRO A 421 30.81 -4.43 7.88
C PRO A 421 31.17 -5.65 7.06
N ASN A 422 31.18 -6.83 7.69
CA ASN A 422 31.40 -8.11 7.01
C ASN A 422 30.13 -8.97 7.10
N GLY A 423 29.35 -9.05 6.04
CA GLY A 423 28.14 -9.86 5.97
C GLY A 423 28.39 -11.38 6.06
N ASN A 424 29.66 -11.82 5.87
CA ASN A 424 30.09 -13.21 5.96
C ASN A 424 30.82 -13.55 7.27
N ASP A 425 30.63 -12.73 8.32
CA ASP A 425 31.15 -13.10 9.64
C ASP A 425 30.62 -14.48 10.04
N PRO A 426 31.47 -15.32 10.72
CA PRO A 426 31.11 -16.66 11.06
C PRO A 426 29.84 -16.73 11.91
N TRP A 427 28.82 -17.40 11.42
CA TRP A 427 27.61 -17.72 12.17
C TRP A 427 27.63 -19.18 12.59
N THR A 428 27.93 -19.46 13.87
CA THR A 428 27.97 -20.80 14.42
C THR A 428 26.72 -21.18 15.20
N GLY A 429 25.75 -20.26 15.29
CA GLY A 429 24.46 -20.49 15.93
C GLY A 429 23.42 -21.10 15.01
N SER A 430 22.26 -21.35 15.57
CA SER A 430 21.07 -21.78 14.85
C SER A 430 19.85 -20.94 15.26
N LEU A 431 18.89 -20.82 14.35
CA LEU A 431 17.58 -20.23 14.61
C LEU A 431 16.59 -21.34 14.93
N VAL A 432 16.02 -21.30 16.12
CA VAL A 432 15.02 -22.27 16.59
C VAL A 432 13.68 -21.57 16.79
N ARG A 433 12.59 -22.19 16.32
CA ARG A 433 11.24 -21.67 16.53
C ARG A 433 10.92 -21.66 18.03
N ALA A 434 10.40 -20.52 18.51
CA ALA A 434 10.00 -20.37 19.91
C ALA A 434 8.81 -21.28 20.25
N ASN A 435 8.00 -21.67 19.25
CA ASN A 435 6.74 -22.42 19.39
C ASN A 435 5.77 -21.76 20.39
N SER A 436 5.79 -20.44 20.41
CA SER A 436 5.02 -19.59 21.32
C SER A 436 4.10 -18.70 20.48
N TRP A 437 2.93 -19.26 20.14
CA TRP A 437 2.03 -18.67 19.17
C TRP A 437 1.11 -17.61 19.77
N THR A 438 1.02 -16.48 19.07
CA THR A 438 -0.09 -15.54 19.23
C THR A 438 -1.04 -15.73 18.06
N ASN A 439 -2.34 -15.91 18.37
CA ASN A 439 -3.38 -16.12 17.36
C ASN A 439 -4.27 -14.88 17.27
N TYR A 440 -4.49 -14.41 16.07
CA TYR A 440 -5.35 -13.26 15.75
C TYR A 440 -6.54 -13.75 14.92
N LYS A 441 -7.74 -13.30 15.26
CA LYS A 441 -8.98 -13.58 14.52
C LYS A 441 -9.72 -12.28 14.27
N SER A 442 -10.38 -12.17 13.13
CA SER A 442 -11.30 -11.09 12.81
C SER A 442 -12.42 -11.61 11.95
N ASP A 443 -13.65 -11.28 12.32
CA ASP A 443 -14.86 -11.58 11.55
C ASP A 443 -15.59 -10.24 11.30
N THR A 444 -15.95 -9.97 10.06
CA THR A 444 -16.56 -8.70 9.67
C THR A 444 -17.83 -8.97 8.84
N VAL A 445 -18.90 -8.28 9.19
CA VAL A 445 -20.13 -8.18 8.38
C VAL A 445 -20.32 -6.71 8.05
N SER A 446 -20.47 -6.38 6.77
CA SER A 446 -20.59 -4.99 6.32
C SER A 446 -21.76 -4.82 5.40
N LEU A 447 -22.50 -3.73 5.59
CA LEU A 447 -23.55 -3.26 4.69
C LEU A 447 -23.24 -1.84 4.26
N TYR A 448 -23.34 -1.55 2.96
CA TYR A 448 -23.10 -0.22 2.45
C TYR A 448 -24.03 0.16 1.30
N GLY A 449 -24.19 1.47 1.12
CA GLY A 449 -24.89 2.05 -0.01
C GLY A 449 -24.28 3.37 -0.41
N PHE A 450 -24.13 3.58 -1.72
CA PHE A 450 -23.71 4.81 -2.35
C PHE A 450 -24.72 5.24 -3.38
N ASP A 451 -24.95 6.54 -3.51
CA ASP A 451 -25.72 7.12 -4.59
C ASP A 451 -25.08 8.42 -5.10
N THR A 452 -24.98 8.52 -6.40
CA THR A 452 -24.65 9.76 -7.10
C THR A 452 -25.92 10.29 -7.75
N VAL A 453 -26.41 11.37 -7.21
CA VAL A 453 -27.67 12.03 -7.59
C VAL A 453 -27.36 13.21 -8.48
N THR A 454 -27.72 13.14 -9.76
CA THR A 454 -27.67 14.28 -10.70
C THR A 454 -28.98 15.05 -10.62
N LEU A 455 -28.95 16.20 -9.92
CA LEU A 455 -30.11 17.06 -9.72
C LEU A 455 -30.41 17.91 -10.97
N THR A 456 -29.37 18.50 -11.53
CA THR A 456 -29.35 19.22 -12.80
C THR A 456 -28.09 18.86 -13.57
N PRO A 457 -27.93 19.27 -14.84
CA PRO A 457 -26.67 19.05 -15.56
C PRO A 457 -25.44 19.62 -14.86
N GLU A 458 -25.61 20.64 -14.01
CA GLU A 458 -24.54 21.33 -13.29
C GLU A 458 -24.32 20.79 -11.88
N TRP A 459 -25.38 20.33 -11.18
CA TRP A 459 -25.32 19.94 -9.77
C TRP A 459 -25.45 18.45 -9.57
N ILE A 460 -24.42 17.88 -8.97
CA ILE A 460 -24.34 16.44 -8.61
C ILE A 460 -24.05 16.34 -7.10
N ILE A 461 -24.78 15.48 -6.41
CA ILE A 461 -24.56 15.12 -5.02
C ILE A 461 -24.13 13.65 -4.97
N ASN A 462 -23.05 13.36 -4.26
CA ASN A 462 -22.60 11.99 -3.98
C ASN A 462 -22.73 11.74 -2.48
N GLY A 463 -23.42 10.67 -2.10
CA GLY A 463 -23.57 10.23 -0.72
C GLY A 463 -23.28 8.76 -0.56
N GLY A 464 -22.72 8.37 0.59
CA GLY A 464 -22.48 6.99 0.91
C GLY A 464 -22.44 6.75 2.42
N LEU A 465 -22.96 5.59 2.83
CA LEU A 465 -22.91 5.10 4.20
C LEU A 465 -22.43 3.66 4.21
N ARG A 466 -21.66 3.32 5.24
CA ARG A 466 -21.22 1.95 5.50
C ARG A 466 -21.28 1.66 6.98
N LEU A 467 -21.85 0.52 7.33
CA LEU A 467 -21.84 -0.05 8.67
C LEU A 467 -21.06 -1.35 8.66
N ASP A 468 -20.02 -1.42 9.48
CA ASP A 468 -19.25 -2.64 9.72
C ASP A 468 -19.51 -3.13 11.15
N HIS A 469 -19.93 -4.37 11.29
CA HIS A 469 -19.84 -5.10 12.56
C HIS A 469 -18.54 -5.90 12.54
N TYR A 470 -17.59 -5.46 13.37
CA TYR A 470 -16.22 -5.98 13.43
C TYR A 470 -15.98 -6.66 14.77
N ASN A 471 -15.83 -7.98 14.74
CA ASN A 471 -15.45 -8.79 15.88
C ASN A 471 -13.99 -9.21 15.73
N THR A 472 -13.17 -9.03 16.76
CA THR A 472 -11.77 -9.46 16.75
C THR A 472 -11.36 -10.06 18.06
N SER A 473 -10.49 -11.09 18.00
CA SER A 473 -9.85 -11.65 19.19
C SER A 473 -8.35 -11.89 19.01
N VAL A 474 -7.65 -11.88 20.12
CA VAL A 474 -6.23 -12.23 20.23
C VAL A 474 -6.09 -13.26 21.33
N THR A 475 -5.55 -14.43 21.03
CA THR A 475 -5.08 -15.39 22.04
C THR A 475 -3.56 -15.27 22.12
N ASN A 476 -3.06 -14.80 23.24
CA ASN A 476 -1.63 -14.56 23.43
C ASN A 476 -0.84 -15.85 23.72
N THR A 477 0.46 -15.73 23.87
CA THR A 477 1.38 -16.85 24.15
C THR A 477 1.14 -17.57 25.47
N LYS A 478 0.34 -17.00 26.37
CA LYS A 478 -0.09 -17.62 27.63
C LYS A 478 -1.47 -18.29 27.52
N ASN A 479 -2.01 -18.41 26.30
CA ASN A 479 -3.36 -18.92 26.02
C ASN A 479 -4.49 -18.10 26.66
N ILE A 480 -4.27 -16.81 26.89
CA ILE A 480 -5.31 -15.89 27.34
C ILE A 480 -5.92 -15.25 26.10
N GLU A 481 -7.25 -15.31 25.97
CA GLU A 481 -8.00 -14.70 24.88
C GLU A 481 -8.59 -13.36 25.31
N TYR A 482 -8.39 -12.35 24.47
CA TYR A 482 -9.01 -11.04 24.56
C TYR A 482 -9.89 -10.83 23.34
N GLU A 483 -11.11 -10.36 23.54
CA GLU A 483 -12.08 -10.10 22.49
C GLU A 483 -12.52 -8.65 22.48
N ARG A 484 -12.89 -8.17 21.29
CA ARG A 484 -13.48 -6.86 21.12
C ARG A 484 -14.47 -6.85 19.95
N ASN A 485 -15.60 -6.17 20.18
CA ASN A 485 -16.62 -5.91 19.18
C ASN A 485 -16.76 -4.41 18.93
N ASP A 486 -16.72 -4.00 17.68
CA ASP A 486 -16.92 -2.62 17.27
C ASP A 486 -17.98 -2.51 16.17
N ASN A 487 -18.91 -1.56 16.33
CA ASN A 487 -19.81 -1.13 15.26
C ASN A 487 -19.28 0.17 14.68
N LEU A 488 -18.83 0.11 13.41
CA LEU A 488 -18.13 1.19 12.74
C LEU A 488 -19.05 1.79 11.68
N LEU A 489 -19.65 2.94 11.99
CA LEU A 489 -20.39 3.72 11.01
C LEU A 489 -19.43 4.72 10.34
N ASN A 490 -19.32 4.60 9.01
CA ASN A 490 -18.54 5.51 8.18
C ASN A 490 -19.41 6.09 7.07
N TYR A 491 -19.09 7.31 6.67
CA TYR A 491 -19.87 8.06 5.68
C TYR A 491 -18.97 8.84 4.74
N GLN A 492 -19.54 9.15 3.58
CA GLN A 492 -19.04 10.15 2.65
C GLN A 492 -20.20 10.98 2.13
N LEU A 493 -19.99 12.29 2.03
CA LEU A 493 -20.90 13.21 1.39
C LEU A 493 -20.10 14.20 0.57
N GLY A 494 -20.48 14.40 -0.69
CA GLY A 494 -19.83 15.34 -1.58
C GLY A 494 -20.81 16.04 -2.51
N VAL A 495 -20.46 17.22 -2.94
CA VAL A 495 -21.17 17.99 -3.95
C VAL A 495 -20.21 18.35 -5.08
N VAL A 496 -20.68 18.25 -6.29
CA VAL A 496 -19.96 18.64 -7.51
C VAL A 496 -20.78 19.68 -8.25
N TYR A 497 -20.11 20.74 -8.63
CA TYR A 497 -20.67 21.77 -9.54
C TYR A 497 -19.88 21.75 -10.85
N LYS A 498 -20.58 21.51 -11.95
CA LYS A 498 -20.01 21.49 -13.30
C LYS A 498 -19.92 22.93 -13.82
N LEU A 499 -18.72 23.51 -13.82
CA LEU A 499 -18.47 24.82 -14.44
C LEU A 499 -18.57 24.76 -15.96
N ALA A 500 -18.25 23.60 -16.53
CA ALA A 500 -18.31 23.28 -17.94
C ALA A 500 -18.49 21.76 -18.12
N PRO A 501 -18.89 21.25 -19.29
CA PRO A 501 -18.99 19.82 -19.53
C PRO A 501 -17.69 19.04 -19.24
N ASN A 502 -16.54 19.69 -19.39
CA ASN A 502 -15.20 19.14 -19.18
C ASN A 502 -14.51 19.68 -17.91
N GLY A 503 -15.26 20.33 -16.99
CA GLY A 503 -14.67 20.91 -15.78
C GLY A 503 -15.63 20.95 -14.59
N SER A 504 -15.15 20.60 -13.41
CA SER A 504 -15.91 20.56 -12.17
C SER A 504 -15.15 21.17 -10.99
N ILE A 505 -15.90 21.75 -10.06
CA ILE A 505 -15.46 22.05 -8.70
C ILE A 505 -16.24 21.14 -7.76
N TYR A 506 -15.62 20.67 -6.70
CA TYR A 506 -16.27 19.82 -5.72
C TYR A 506 -15.86 20.17 -4.29
N ALA A 507 -16.71 19.79 -3.36
CA ALA A 507 -16.40 19.72 -1.94
C ALA A 507 -16.85 18.37 -1.36
N ASN A 508 -16.13 17.85 -0.36
CA ASN A 508 -16.38 16.55 0.20
C ASN A 508 -16.01 16.49 1.68
N VAL A 509 -16.77 15.69 2.42
CA VAL A 509 -16.44 15.24 3.76
C VAL A 509 -16.57 13.72 3.83
N GLY A 510 -15.56 13.07 4.40
CA GLY A 510 -15.54 11.62 4.60
C GLY A 510 -15.03 11.23 5.97
N SER A 511 -15.37 10.02 6.39
CA SER A 511 -14.91 9.46 7.66
C SER A 511 -14.18 8.14 7.49
N SER A 512 -13.30 7.86 8.45
CA SER A 512 -12.61 6.57 8.55
C SER A 512 -12.53 6.13 10.01
N SER A 513 -12.61 4.82 10.22
CA SER A 513 -12.49 4.17 11.52
C SER A 513 -11.43 3.07 11.45
N THR A 514 -10.45 3.13 12.37
CA THR A 514 -9.40 2.11 12.51
C THR A 514 -9.52 1.46 13.88
N PRO A 515 -10.14 0.28 14.01
CA PRO A 515 -10.26 -0.45 15.27
C PRO A 515 -8.92 -1.07 15.67
N GLY A 516 -8.82 -1.47 16.94
CA GLY A 516 -7.71 -2.30 17.40
C GLY A 516 -7.60 -3.60 16.60
N ASN A 517 -6.41 -4.14 16.48
CA ASN A 517 -6.12 -5.38 15.77
C ASN A 517 -6.48 -5.39 14.25
N SER A 518 -6.63 -4.21 13.65
CA SER A 518 -7.03 -4.06 12.23
C SER A 518 -6.04 -4.66 11.23
N THR A 519 -4.81 -4.90 11.63
CA THR A 519 -3.73 -5.49 10.80
C THR A 519 -3.46 -6.95 11.10
N LEU A 520 -4.23 -7.59 11.99
CA LEU A 520 -4.06 -9.00 12.37
C LEU A 520 -2.62 -9.38 12.75
N GLY A 521 -1.94 -8.52 13.49
CA GLY A 521 -0.56 -8.76 13.88
C GLY A 521 0.47 -8.60 12.76
N GLN A 522 0.13 -7.99 11.63
CA GLN A 522 1.06 -7.77 10.51
C GLN A 522 1.96 -6.55 10.71
N GLY A 523 2.57 -6.42 11.88
CA GLY A 523 3.70 -5.53 12.06
C GLY A 523 3.40 -4.09 12.46
N LEU A 524 2.15 -3.72 12.72
CA LEU A 524 1.88 -2.45 13.39
C LEU A 524 2.07 -2.62 14.88
N GLU A 525 3.17 -2.08 15.39
CA GLU A 525 3.40 -2.03 16.81
C GLU A 525 2.31 -1.23 17.52
N GLY A 526 1.81 -1.78 18.62
CA GLY A 526 0.87 -1.09 19.50
C GLY A 526 -0.60 -1.09 19.07
N GLN A 527 -0.99 -1.80 18.02
CA GLN A 527 -2.41 -1.95 17.65
C GLN A 527 -3.03 -3.29 18.08
N THR A 528 -2.44 -3.98 19.01
CA THR A 528 -3.02 -5.21 19.60
C THR A 528 -4.02 -4.87 20.69
N ILE A 529 -5.05 -5.72 20.82
CA ILE A 529 -5.99 -5.66 21.94
C ILE A 529 -5.52 -6.47 23.16
N ASP A 530 -4.33 -7.11 23.10
CA ASP A 530 -3.73 -7.83 24.24
C ASP A 530 -3.05 -6.84 25.20
N PRO A 531 -3.64 -6.59 26.40
CA PRO A 531 -3.09 -5.65 27.38
C PRO A 531 -1.79 -6.14 28.01
N THR A 532 -1.42 -7.40 27.84
CA THR A 532 -0.20 -7.99 28.43
C THR A 532 0.97 -7.97 27.46
N SER A 533 0.78 -7.49 26.24
CA SER A 533 1.83 -7.48 25.21
C SER A 533 3.01 -6.55 25.50
N GLY A 534 2.95 -5.77 26.59
CA GLY A 534 3.91 -4.70 26.91
C GLY A 534 3.83 -3.48 25.98
N ARG A 535 3.00 -3.58 24.95
CA ARG A 535 2.75 -2.54 23.93
C ARG A 535 1.32 -1.97 24.02
N THR A 536 0.53 -2.50 24.92
CA THR A 536 -0.82 -2.01 25.23
C THR A 536 -0.84 -1.66 26.73
N PRO A 537 -1.14 -0.45 27.11
CA PRO A 537 -1.02 0.00 28.48
C PRO A 537 -2.30 -0.01 29.25
N VAL A 538 -3.37 -0.36 28.58
CA VAL A 538 -4.67 -0.39 29.21
C VAL A 538 -4.89 -1.78 29.79
N SER A 539 -5.25 -1.78 31.06
CA SER A 539 -5.62 -3.00 31.78
C SER A 539 -6.89 -3.68 31.21
N ASN A 540 -7.54 -3.05 30.24
CA ASN A 540 -8.78 -3.52 29.61
C ASN A 540 -8.80 -3.17 28.11
N ALA A 541 -8.98 -4.18 27.24
CA ALA A 541 -9.14 -4.02 25.79
C ALA A 541 -10.30 -3.09 25.41
N ASP A 542 -11.33 -2.95 26.27
CA ASP A 542 -12.47 -2.06 26.05
C ASP A 542 -12.09 -0.55 26.02
N LEU A 543 -10.95 -0.19 26.59
CA LEU A 543 -10.45 1.18 26.56
C LEU A 543 -9.78 1.55 25.23
N LEU A 544 -9.51 0.58 24.35
CA LEU A 544 -8.93 0.80 23.02
C LEU A 544 -10.01 1.20 22.02
N LYS A 545 -10.53 2.42 22.14
CA LYS A 545 -11.52 2.95 21.19
C LYS A 545 -10.92 3.03 19.78
N PRO A 546 -11.72 2.75 18.72
CA PRO A 546 -11.25 2.94 17.34
C PRO A 546 -10.74 4.36 17.11
N GLN A 547 -9.63 4.48 16.38
CA GLN A 547 -9.23 5.78 15.85
C GLN A 547 -10.28 6.27 14.86
N LYS A 548 -10.61 7.56 14.92
CA LYS A 548 -11.56 8.20 14.03
C LYS A 548 -10.87 9.29 13.24
N THR A 549 -10.95 9.21 11.91
CA THR A 549 -10.45 10.26 11.01
C THR A 549 -11.60 10.89 10.25
N ARG A 550 -11.61 12.22 10.17
CA ARG A 550 -12.45 13.00 9.27
C ARG A 550 -11.58 13.67 8.22
N SER A 551 -12.02 13.61 6.99
CA SER A 551 -11.36 14.26 5.86
C SER A 551 -12.29 15.28 5.25
N TYR A 552 -11.77 16.49 5.00
CA TYR A 552 -12.43 17.56 4.29
C TYR A 552 -11.60 17.87 3.04
N GLU A 553 -12.23 18.00 1.91
CA GLU A 553 -11.54 18.27 0.65
C GLU A 553 -12.39 19.21 -0.22
N ILE A 554 -11.74 20.21 -0.80
CA ILE A 554 -12.29 21.06 -1.87
C ILE A 554 -11.32 20.99 -3.04
N GLY A 555 -11.82 20.80 -4.25
CA GLY A 555 -10.96 20.66 -5.40
C GLY A 555 -11.65 21.00 -6.72
N THR A 556 -10.87 20.92 -7.77
CA THR A 556 -11.32 21.09 -9.15
C THR A 556 -10.68 20.04 -10.06
N LYS A 557 -11.43 19.64 -11.08
CA LYS A 557 -10.99 18.67 -12.09
C LYS A 557 -11.36 19.16 -13.47
N TRP A 558 -10.42 19.00 -14.39
CA TRP A 558 -10.59 19.45 -15.76
C TRP A 558 -10.08 18.39 -16.73
N ASP A 559 -10.87 18.10 -17.75
CA ASP A 559 -10.49 17.32 -18.92
C ASP A 559 -10.26 18.24 -20.10
N LEU A 560 -8.99 18.52 -20.39
CA LEU A 560 -8.55 19.46 -21.43
C LEU A 560 -8.15 18.73 -22.71
N LEU A 561 -7.92 19.47 -23.78
CA LEU A 561 -7.42 18.96 -25.07
C LEU A 561 -8.27 17.78 -25.60
N ASP A 562 -9.59 17.97 -25.69
CA ASP A 562 -10.54 16.93 -26.11
C ASP A 562 -10.47 15.68 -25.20
N GLN A 563 -10.43 15.89 -23.87
CA GLN A 563 -10.38 14.87 -22.83
C GLN A 563 -9.07 14.08 -22.76
N ARG A 564 -8.04 14.45 -23.52
CA ARG A 564 -6.75 13.76 -23.53
C ARG A 564 -5.88 14.10 -22.31
N LEU A 565 -6.10 15.25 -21.68
CA LEU A 565 -5.30 15.76 -20.56
C LEU A 565 -6.19 16.06 -19.34
N GLY A 566 -6.01 15.29 -18.27
CA GLY A 566 -6.62 15.51 -16.96
C GLY A 566 -5.76 16.44 -16.11
N VAL A 567 -6.39 17.48 -15.52
CA VAL A 567 -5.78 18.39 -14.56
C VAL A 567 -6.60 18.37 -13.28
N THR A 568 -5.96 18.20 -12.14
CA THR A 568 -6.62 18.19 -10.82
C THR A 568 -5.89 19.07 -9.84
N ALA A 569 -6.66 19.75 -8.98
CA ALA A 569 -6.14 20.47 -7.83
C ALA A 569 -7.07 20.28 -6.65
N ALA A 570 -6.53 20.02 -5.45
CA ALA A 570 -7.31 19.84 -4.23
C ALA A 570 -6.61 20.45 -3.02
N LEU A 571 -7.37 21.10 -2.17
CA LEU A 571 -7.01 21.45 -0.81
C LEU A 571 -7.68 20.46 0.13
N PHE A 572 -6.95 19.93 1.10
CA PHE A 572 -7.50 18.97 2.04
C PHE A 572 -7.09 19.22 3.48
N ARG A 573 -7.91 18.72 4.39
CA ARG A 573 -7.61 18.59 5.81
C ARG A 573 -8.07 17.23 6.33
N ASN A 574 -7.16 16.48 6.95
CA ASN A 574 -7.46 15.24 7.67
C ASN A 574 -7.26 15.48 9.17
N GLU A 575 -8.25 15.12 9.98
CA GLU A 575 -8.19 15.20 11.44
C GLU A 575 -8.41 13.81 12.03
N THR A 576 -7.48 13.36 12.86
CA THR A 576 -7.58 12.05 13.56
C THR A 576 -7.68 12.30 15.06
N SER A 577 -8.68 11.70 15.67
CA SER A 577 -8.90 11.62 17.10
C SER A 577 -8.78 10.18 17.59
N ASN A 578 -8.60 9.99 18.90
CA ASN A 578 -8.28 8.69 19.48
C ASN A 578 -7.05 8.04 18.81
N ALA A 579 -6.06 8.84 18.40
CA ALA A 579 -4.84 8.30 17.85
C ALA A 579 -4.08 7.51 18.93
N LEU A 580 -3.47 6.39 18.56
CA LEU A 580 -2.63 5.63 19.46
C LEU A 580 -1.41 6.45 19.83
N VAL A 581 -1.17 6.56 21.13
CA VAL A 581 0.01 7.20 21.71
C VAL A 581 0.74 6.17 22.54
N ILE A 582 2.04 6.02 22.34
CA ILE A 582 2.90 5.15 23.12
C ILE A 582 3.86 6.04 23.91
N ASP A 583 3.84 5.92 25.25
CA ASP A 583 4.80 6.61 26.10
C ASP A 583 6.21 6.02 25.86
N PRO A 584 7.16 6.83 25.41
CA PRO A 584 8.51 6.35 25.11
C PRO A 584 9.31 5.90 26.34
N THR A 585 8.88 6.26 27.56
CA THR A 585 9.59 5.93 28.79
C THR A 585 8.99 4.77 29.56
N GLY A 586 7.67 4.60 29.51
CA GLY A 586 6.94 3.57 30.27
C GLY A 586 6.33 2.47 29.40
N GLY A 587 6.39 2.58 28.07
CA GLY A 587 5.76 1.64 27.17
C GLY A 587 4.23 1.61 27.24
N THR A 588 3.64 2.56 28.00
CA THR A 588 2.18 2.65 28.11
C THR A 588 1.59 3.34 26.88
N ALA A 589 0.57 2.73 26.24
CA ALA A 589 -0.13 3.32 25.11
C ALA A 589 -1.52 3.83 25.54
N SER A 590 -2.05 4.82 24.93
CA SER A 590 -3.39 5.35 25.17
C SER A 590 -4.03 5.77 23.84
N MET A 591 -5.37 5.76 23.78
CA MET A 591 -6.11 6.19 22.61
C MET A 591 -6.67 7.61 22.84
N VAL A 592 -5.78 8.55 23.08
CA VAL A 592 -6.14 9.94 23.41
C VAL A 592 -5.56 10.95 22.43
N GLY A 593 -4.72 10.50 21.50
CA GLY A 593 -3.98 11.37 20.61
C GLY A 593 -4.87 12.12 19.64
N LYS A 594 -4.42 13.31 19.26
CA LYS A 594 -4.97 14.11 18.16
C LYS A 594 -3.88 14.48 17.20
N LYS A 595 -4.17 14.37 15.93
CA LYS A 595 -3.27 14.75 14.83
C LYS A 595 -4.04 15.27 13.64
N SER A 596 -3.43 16.18 12.89
CA SER A 596 -4.02 16.74 11.68
C SER A 596 -3.00 16.94 10.57
N VAL A 597 -3.46 16.89 9.33
CA VAL A 597 -2.68 17.21 8.13
C VAL A 597 -3.50 18.15 7.26
N ASN A 598 -2.92 19.29 6.91
CA ASN A 598 -3.45 20.19 5.88
C ASN A 598 -2.57 20.07 4.64
N GLY A 599 -3.14 20.17 3.45
CA GLY A 599 -2.31 20.08 2.25
C GLY A 599 -2.96 20.58 0.98
N LEU A 600 -2.11 20.65 -0.04
CA LEU A 600 -2.43 20.93 -1.43
C LEU A 600 -1.93 19.79 -2.30
N GLU A 601 -2.76 19.31 -3.20
CA GLU A 601 -2.40 18.32 -4.21
C GLU A 601 -2.68 18.86 -5.61
N LEU A 602 -1.72 18.67 -6.51
CA LEU A 602 -1.84 19.00 -7.94
C LEU A 602 -1.55 17.73 -8.75
N GLY A 603 -2.32 17.48 -9.79
CA GLY A 603 -2.16 16.36 -10.70
C GLY A 603 -2.28 16.79 -12.16
N LEU A 604 -1.46 16.19 -13.03
CA LEU A 604 -1.49 16.37 -14.46
C LEU A 604 -1.23 15.02 -15.12
N THR A 605 -2.21 14.52 -15.88
CA THR A 605 -2.15 13.15 -16.44
C THR A 605 -2.75 13.12 -17.83
N GLY A 606 -2.01 12.58 -18.80
CA GLY A 606 -2.53 12.38 -20.16
C GLY A 606 -1.59 12.86 -21.24
N ARG A 607 -2.17 13.14 -22.40
CA ARG A 607 -1.47 13.51 -23.64
C ARG A 607 -1.54 15.01 -23.89
N VAL A 608 -0.38 15.67 -23.87
CA VAL A 608 -0.23 17.11 -24.10
C VAL A 608 -0.18 17.41 -25.59
N THR A 609 0.59 16.65 -26.36
CA THR A 609 0.62 16.67 -27.83
C THR A 609 0.46 15.26 -28.35
N LYS A 610 0.43 15.04 -29.67
CA LYS A 610 0.41 13.68 -30.24
C LYS A 610 1.64 12.86 -29.85
N GLU A 611 2.76 13.53 -29.58
CA GLU A 611 4.05 12.95 -29.29
C GLU A 611 4.38 12.92 -27.80
N VAL A 612 3.72 13.73 -26.95
CA VAL A 612 4.11 13.94 -25.54
C VAL A 612 3.01 13.51 -24.62
N ASP A 613 3.30 12.50 -23.80
CA ASP A 613 2.49 12.13 -22.62
C ASP A 613 3.15 12.63 -21.35
N VAL A 614 2.32 12.98 -20.36
CA VAL A 614 2.75 13.40 -19.04
C VAL A 614 1.96 12.67 -17.95
N PHE A 615 2.66 12.25 -16.91
CA PHE A 615 2.09 11.77 -15.65
C PHE A 615 2.83 12.47 -14.52
N ALA A 616 2.19 13.45 -13.90
CA ALA A 616 2.85 14.32 -12.93
C ALA A 616 1.95 14.64 -11.75
N GLY A 617 2.57 14.90 -10.63
CA GLY A 617 1.86 15.39 -9.47
C GLY A 617 2.79 16.00 -8.43
N TYR A 618 2.22 16.90 -7.64
CA TYR A 618 2.87 17.57 -6.53
C TYR A 618 1.94 17.56 -5.32
N THR A 619 2.53 17.32 -4.13
CA THR A 619 1.80 17.41 -2.86
C THR A 619 2.60 18.26 -1.87
N TYR A 620 1.93 19.22 -1.26
CA TYR A 620 2.37 19.91 -0.05
C TYR A 620 1.55 19.40 1.13
N MET A 621 2.23 19.12 2.26
CA MET A 621 1.59 18.66 3.50
C MET A 621 2.18 19.40 4.70
N ASP A 622 1.31 19.96 5.53
CA ASP A 622 1.66 20.47 6.83
C ASP A 622 0.93 19.64 7.90
N SER A 623 1.69 18.83 8.63
CA SER A 623 1.18 17.86 9.58
C SER A 623 1.58 18.20 11.00
N GLU A 624 0.68 17.95 11.96
CA GLU A 624 0.89 18.24 13.38
C GLU A 624 0.30 17.15 14.27
N GLN A 625 1.10 16.67 15.23
CA GLN A 625 0.69 15.79 16.33
C GLN A 625 0.39 16.66 17.54
N SER A 626 -0.83 17.18 17.66
CA SER A 626 -1.16 18.16 18.71
C SER A 626 -1.30 17.56 20.11
N GLU A 627 -1.71 16.29 20.19
CA GLU A 627 -1.82 15.57 21.48
C GLU A 627 -1.27 14.15 21.29
N ILE A 628 -0.11 13.87 21.92
CA ILE A 628 0.53 12.54 21.89
C ILE A 628 0.94 12.07 23.29
N GLY A 629 0.26 12.59 24.34
CA GLY A 629 0.47 12.20 25.71
C GLY A 629 1.58 12.94 26.43
N THR A 630 1.94 12.45 27.62
CA THR A 630 2.98 13.00 28.48
C THR A 630 3.97 11.91 28.88
N VAL A 631 5.20 12.30 29.19
CA VAL A 631 6.21 11.41 29.78
C VAL A 631 5.73 10.99 31.16
N THR A 632 5.64 9.70 31.45
CA THR A 632 5.04 9.19 32.69
C THR A 632 6.05 8.91 33.80
N SER A 633 7.35 8.82 33.49
CA SER A 633 8.39 8.46 34.46
C SER A 633 9.73 9.14 34.20
N GLY A 634 10.63 9.12 35.19
CA GLY A 634 11.97 9.70 35.15
C GLY A 634 11.99 11.21 35.39
N ALA A 635 13.15 11.84 35.15
CA ALA A 635 13.38 13.28 35.40
C ALA A 635 12.50 14.20 34.52
N LEU A 636 11.94 13.70 33.46
CA LEU A 636 11.09 14.43 32.50
C LEU A 636 9.59 14.16 32.70
N ALA A 637 9.21 13.44 33.76
CA ALA A 637 7.80 13.12 34.03
C ALA A 637 6.91 14.38 34.07
N GLY A 638 5.74 14.28 33.42
CA GLY A 638 4.79 15.39 33.31
C GLY A 638 5.02 16.31 32.11
N ARG A 639 6.16 16.21 31.38
CA ARG A 639 6.36 16.95 30.14
C ARG A 639 5.50 16.34 28.99
N PRO A 640 5.10 17.13 28.00
CA PRO A 640 4.54 16.59 26.77
C PRO A 640 5.48 15.55 26.15
N ALA A 641 4.95 14.50 25.55
CA ALA A 641 5.77 13.51 24.84
C ALA A 641 6.54 14.19 23.69
N ALA A 642 7.76 13.70 23.41
CA ALA A 642 8.61 14.27 22.38
C ALA A 642 7.91 14.22 21.01
N GLY A 643 7.86 15.36 20.30
CA GLY A 643 7.14 15.50 19.04
C GLY A 643 5.75 16.11 19.16
N THR A 644 5.26 16.44 20.34
CA THR A 644 4.01 17.20 20.52
C THR A 644 4.11 18.56 19.82
N GLY A 645 3.12 18.90 18.98
CA GLY A 645 3.12 20.08 18.14
C GLY A 645 3.99 19.99 16.88
N MET A 646 4.54 18.81 16.57
CA MET A 646 5.48 18.61 15.46
C MET A 646 4.91 17.71 14.37
N ALA A 647 5.62 17.62 13.23
CA ALA A 647 5.22 16.84 12.08
C ALA A 647 5.14 15.34 12.37
N PHE A 648 4.29 14.61 11.63
CA PHE A 648 4.24 13.16 11.70
C PHE A 648 5.51 12.51 11.15
N PRO A 649 5.94 11.36 11.70
CA PRO A 649 6.91 10.52 11.03
C PRO A 649 6.49 10.14 9.60
N ASN A 650 7.48 9.97 8.72
CA ASN A 650 7.30 9.63 7.31
C ASN A 650 6.40 10.60 6.51
N THR A 651 6.29 11.86 6.93
CA THR A 651 5.43 12.86 6.28
C THR A 651 6.27 14.07 5.84
N PRO A 652 6.92 14.02 4.65
CA PRO A 652 7.65 15.16 4.12
C PRO A 652 6.68 16.30 3.75
N LYS A 653 7.13 17.56 3.90
CA LYS A 653 6.31 18.73 3.53
C LYS A 653 6.05 18.82 2.04
N HIS A 654 7.00 18.43 1.22
CA HIS A 654 6.90 18.50 -0.25
C HIS A 654 7.21 17.14 -0.85
N SER A 655 6.42 16.71 -1.81
CA SER A 655 6.70 15.56 -2.66
C SER A 655 6.30 15.85 -4.11
N LEU A 656 7.11 15.36 -5.03
CA LEU A 656 6.98 15.55 -6.47
C LEU A 656 7.15 14.22 -7.18
N SER A 657 6.30 13.94 -8.15
CA SER A 657 6.51 12.94 -9.18
C SER A 657 6.28 13.55 -10.55
N LEU A 658 7.15 13.26 -11.49
CA LEU A 658 7.03 13.67 -12.88
C LEU A 658 7.56 12.54 -13.75
N TRP A 659 6.75 12.13 -14.72
CA TRP A 659 7.13 11.27 -15.82
C TRP A 659 6.66 11.89 -17.11
N VAL A 660 7.57 12.10 -18.06
CA VAL A 660 7.28 12.58 -19.40
C VAL A 660 7.76 11.55 -20.39
N ASN A 661 6.90 11.17 -21.33
CA ASN A 661 7.23 10.27 -22.41
C ASN A 661 7.06 11.00 -23.75
N TYR A 662 8.14 11.05 -24.54
CA TYR A 662 8.19 11.67 -25.86
C TYR A 662 8.35 10.62 -26.97
N ARG A 663 7.43 10.61 -27.92
CA ARG A 663 7.41 9.72 -29.07
C ARG A 663 7.59 10.52 -30.36
N PRO A 664 8.81 10.78 -30.80
CA PRO A 664 9.08 11.54 -32.04
C PRO A 664 8.51 10.84 -33.29
N ASP A 665 8.42 9.52 -33.24
CA ASP A 665 7.86 8.70 -34.32
C ASP A 665 7.22 7.41 -33.76
N ALA A 666 6.71 6.54 -34.65
CA ALA A 666 6.06 5.29 -34.25
C ALA A 666 7.02 4.22 -33.67
N LYS A 667 8.33 4.38 -33.80
CA LYS A 667 9.35 3.40 -33.40
C LYS A 667 10.06 3.79 -32.11
N LEU A 668 10.34 5.08 -31.91
CA LEU A 668 11.13 5.59 -30.78
C LEU A 668 10.22 6.17 -29.70
N SER A 669 10.50 5.80 -28.46
CA SER A 669 9.90 6.41 -27.24
C SER A 669 10.99 6.75 -26.25
N LEU A 670 10.99 7.96 -25.74
CA LEU A 670 11.97 8.49 -24.78
C LEU A 670 11.24 8.96 -23.53
N GLY A 671 11.58 8.38 -22.39
CA GLY A 671 11.00 8.72 -21.07
C GLY A 671 12.01 9.46 -20.19
N LEU A 672 11.52 10.45 -19.47
CA LEU A 672 12.29 11.14 -18.43
C LEU A 672 11.44 11.30 -17.18
N GLY A 673 11.98 10.89 -16.01
CA GLY A 673 11.35 10.97 -14.72
C GLY A 673 12.11 11.84 -13.72
N ALA A 674 11.36 12.52 -12.84
CA ALA A 674 11.89 13.21 -11.68
C ALA A 674 11.01 12.89 -10.48
N PHE A 675 11.62 12.33 -9.42
CA PHE A 675 10.92 11.90 -8.20
C PHE A 675 11.67 12.43 -6.99
N GLY A 676 10.95 13.08 -6.07
CA GLY A 676 11.62 13.65 -4.92
C GLY A 676 10.68 14.02 -3.78
N GLN A 677 11.28 14.22 -2.62
CA GLN A 677 10.62 14.71 -1.43
C GLN A 677 11.57 15.58 -0.60
N SER A 678 10.98 16.43 0.24
CA SER A 678 11.72 17.15 1.26
C SER A 678 12.15 16.21 2.39
N GLU A 679 12.87 16.73 3.37
CA GLU A 679 13.21 16.03 4.60
C GLU A 679 11.98 15.34 5.23
N ALA A 680 12.17 14.15 5.76
CA ALA A 680 11.15 13.42 6.52
C ALA A 680 11.69 12.98 7.89
N VAL A 681 10.85 13.15 8.91
CA VAL A 681 11.17 12.74 10.27
C VAL A 681 10.88 11.27 10.47
N GLY A 682 11.75 10.53 11.17
CA GLY A 682 11.52 9.16 11.62
C GLY A 682 10.88 9.06 12.99
N GLY A 683 11.32 9.94 13.90
CA GLY A 683 10.81 9.97 15.25
C GLY A 683 11.47 11.04 16.10
N TYR A 684 10.91 11.21 17.29
CA TYR A 684 11.35 12.19 18.26
C TYR A 684 11.73 11.51 19.59
N GLY A 685 12.57 12.14 20.36
CA GLY A 685 12.96 11.74 21.71
C GLY A 685 13.46 12.94 22.48
N TYR A 686 13.86 12.71 23.75
CA TYR A 686 14.54 13.71 24.56
C TYR A 686 15.95 13.26 24.92
N THR A 687 16.85 14.22 25.12
CA THR A 687 18.11 14.03 25.84
C THR A 687 17.81 13.83 27.32
N THR A 688 18.81 13.39 28.10
CA THR A 688 18.67 13.20 29.55
C THR A 688 18.33 14.48 30.30
N ASP A 689 18.72 15.64 29.78
CA ASP A 689 18.47 16.98 30.31
C ASP A 689 17.31 17.72 29.60
N GLY A 690 16.57 17.01 28.69
CA GLY A 690 15.27 17.43 28.21
C GLY A 690 15.29 18.25 26.92
N HIS A 691 16.40 18.29 26.16
CA HIS A 691 16.43 18.83 24.81
C HIS A 691 15.81 17.86 23.80
N LEU A 692 15.17 18.39 22.78
CA LEU A 692 14.53 17.58 21.74
C LEU A 692 15.59 16.89 20.86
N VAL A 693 15.35 15.62 20.55
CA VAL A 693 16.11 14.83 19.59
C VAL A 693 15.19 14.44 18.43
N THR A 694 15.50 14.94 17.26
CA THR A 694 14.80 14.57 16.01
C THR A 694 15.66 13.63 15.21
N ARG A 695 15.11 12.50 14.78
CA ARG A 695 15.75 11.62 13.79
C ARG A 695 15.08 11.83 12.45
N ALA A 696 15.88 12.18 11.44
CA ALA A 696 15.34 12.58 10.14
C ALA A 696 16.24 12.11 8.98
N ILE A 697 15.61 11.83 7.86
CA ILE A 697 16.28 11.57 6.59
C ILE A 697 16.29 12.84 5.74
N PRO A 698 17.40 13.17 5.05
CA PRO A 698 17.45 14.33 4.19
C PRO A 698 16.52 14.19 2.99
N GLY A 699 16.04 15.32 2.49
CA GLY A 699 15.30 15.38 1.23
C GLY A 699 16.17 14.97 0.03
N TYR A 700 15.52 14.52 -1.03
CA TYR A 700 16.20 14.10 -2.25
C TYR A 700 15.41 14.44 -3.51
N MET A 701 16.13 14.45 -4.63
CA MET A 701 15.60 14.39 -5.99
C MET A 701 16.33 13.28 -6.74
N ARG A 702 15.57 12.36 -7.33
CA ARG A 702 16.03 11.25 -8.17
C ARG A 702 15.54 11.49 -9.61
N PHE A 703 16.41 11.20 -10.58
CA PHE A 703 16.06 11.25 -11.99
C PHE A 703 16.14 9.85 -12.60
N ASP A 704 15.17 9.53 -13.44
CA ASP A 704 15.10 8.27 -14.17
C ASP A 704 14.98 8.57 -15.68
N ALA A 705 15.46 7.67 -16.51
CA ALA A 705 15.35 7.77 -17.95
C ALA A 705 14.93 6.44 -18.59
N MET A 706 14.26 6.52 -19.73
CA MET A 706 13.87 5.35 -20.54
C MET A 706 14.07 5.68 -22.02
N ALA A 707 14.51 4.68 -22.77
CA ALA A 707 14.47 4.69 -24.23
C ALA A 707 13.91 3.35 -24.71
N SER A 708 12.93 3.36 -25.58
CA SER A 708 12.36 2.15 -26.19
C SER A 708 12.35 2.30 -27.70
N TYR A 709 12.85 1.26 -28.40
CA TYR A 709 12.89 1.23 -29.86
C TYR A 709 12.21 -0.03 -30.41
N LYS A 710 11.21 0.14 -31.28
CA LYS A 710 10.51 -0.92 -31.97
C LYS A 710 11.24 -1.30 -33.26
N PHE A 711 11.89 -2.46 -33.28
CA PHE A 711 12.54 -3.01 -34.50
C PHE A 711 11.51 -3.43 -35.52
N THR A 712 10.46 -4.09 -35.03
CA THR A 712 9.32 -4.53 -35.84
C THR A 712 8.03 -4.20 -35.07
N LYS A 713 6.86 -4.48 -35.64
CA LYS A 713 5.58 -4.38 -34.94
C LYS A 713 5.47 -5.30 -33.72
N ASN A 714 6.27 -6.36 -33.68
CA ASN A 714 6.22 -7.40 -32.68
C ASN A 714 7.42 -7.40 -31.70
N LEU A 715 8.52 -6.70 -32.02
CA LEU A 715 9.76 -6.76 -31.25
C LEU A 715 10.27 -5.36 -30.93
N ALA A 716 10.50 -5.08 -29.65
CA ALA A 716 11.09 -3.84 -29.17
C ALA A 716 12.18 -4.11 -28.13
N LEU A 717 13.10 -3.17 -27.99
CA LEU A 717 14.07 -3.12 -26.90
C LEU A 717 13.80 -1.85 -26.07
N GLN A 718 13.63 -2.02 -24.78
CA GLN A 718 13.52 -0.91 -23.83
C GLN A 718 14.73 -0.89 -22.90
N LEU A 719 15.32 0.28 -22.70
CA LEU A 719 16.37 0.54 -21.73
C LEU A 719 15.82 1.47 -20.65
N ASN A 720 15.81 1.03 -19.39
CA ASN A 720 15.50 1.85 -18.25
C ASN A 720 16.77 2.15 -17.45
N ILE A 721 16.97 3.41 -17.09
CA ILE A 721 18.01 3.85 -16.16
C ILE A 721 17.31 4.53 -14.99
N GLN A 722 17.26 3.84 -13.87
CA GLN A 722 16.70 4.38 -12.63
C GLN A 722 17.83 5.00 -11.79
N ASN A 723 17.53 6.10 -11.11
CA ASN A 723 18.54 6.89 -10.37
C ASN A 723 19.75 7.26 -11.25
N LEU A 724 19.47 7.94 -12.36
CA LEU A 724 20.43 8.29 -13.42
C LEU A 724 21.70 8.95 -12.87
N THR A 725 21.56 9.85 -11.89
CA THR A 725 22.66 10.57 -11.25
C THR A 725 23.38 9.77 -10.16
N ASN A 726 22.94 8.54 -9.90
CA ASN A 726 23.43 7.69 -8.80
C ASN A 726 23.39 8.40 -7.43
N LYS A 727 22.33 9.19 -7.20
CA LYS A 727 22.13 9.90 -5.94
C LYS A 727 22.02 8.92 -4.78
N GLN A 728 22.77 9.14 -3.72
CA GLN A 728 22.55 8.48 -2.44
C GLN A 728 21.39 9.17 -1.73
N TYR A 729 20.36 8.43 -1.35
CA TYR A 729 19.19 8.93 -0.66
C TYR A 729 18.60 7.83 0.24
N TYR A 730 17.69 8.22 1.13
CA TYR A 730 16.93 7.30 1.98
C TYR A 730 15.46 7.33 1.55
N ALA A 731 14.92 6.16 1.25
CA ALA A 731 13.55 6.01 0.76
C ALA A 731 12.51 6.10 1.89
N SER A 732 12.89 5.65 3.09
CA SER A 732 12.02 5.63 4.27
C SER A 732 12.81 5.68 5.56
N THR A 733 12.13 5.89 6.67
CA THR A 733 12.70 5.88 8.01
C THR A 733 11.80 5.07 8.94
N TYR A 734 12.40 4.38 9.90
CA TYR A 734 11.68 3.65 10.92
C TYR A 734 11.97 4.22 12.31
N SER A 735 11.00 4.94 12.85
CA SER A 735 11.03 5.48 14.22
C SER A 735 12.41 6.07 14.58
N THR A 736 12.98 5.60 15.68
CA THR A 736 14.28 6.04 16.21
C THR A 736 15.42 5.10 15.87
N HIS A 737 15.18 4.03 15.10
CA HIS A 737 16.15 2.95 14.93
C HIS A 737 17.01 3.07 13.67
N TYR A 738 16.38 3.14 12.47
CA TYR A 738 17.13 3.09 11.22
C TYR A 738 16.40 3.80 10.07
N ALA A 739 17.11 4.02 8.99
CA ALA A 739 16.58 4.50 7.71
C ALA A 739 16.89 3.48 6.60
N THR A 740 15.97 3.33 5.65
CA THR A 740 16.16 2.44 4.49
C THR A 740 16.79 3.20 3.34
N PRO A 741 17.98 2.82 2.86
CA PRO A 741 18.59 3.45 1.69
C PRO A 741 17.74 3.22 0.44
N GLY A 742 17.66 4.24 -0.41
CA GLY A 742 17.13 4.08 -1.77
C GLY A 742 18.13 3.37 -2.68
N TYR A 743 17.64 2.70 -3.70
CA TYR A 743 18.46 1.95 -4.64
C TYR A 743 19.47 2.85 -5.35
N GLY A 744 20.66 2.32 -5.56
CA GLY A 744 21.69 2.90 -6.44
C GLY A 744 21.20 2.95 -7.89
N ARG A 745 22.08 3.45 -8.78
CA ARG A 745 21.74 3.46 -10.22
C ARG A 745 21.53 2.04 -10.75
N SER A 746 20.33 1.82 -11.32
CA SER A 746 19.95 0.59 -11.98
C SER A 746 19.86 0.83 -13.49
N VAL A 747 20.48 -0.04 -14.28
CA VAL A 747 20.41 -0.02 -15.75
C VAL A 747 19.87 -1.36 -16.20
N ILE A 748 18.69 -1.35 -16.83
CA ILE A 748 17.95 -2.57 -17.20
C ILE A 748 17.58 -2.48 -18.68
N ALA A 749 17.98 -3.49 -19.46
CA ALA A 749 17.56 -3.68 -20.83
C ALA A 749 16.49 -4.77 -20.88
N THR A 750 15.37 -4.49 -21.54
CA THR A 750 14.21 -5.40 -21.68
C THR A 750 13.89 -5.62 -23.14
N LEU A 751 14.01 -6.86 -23.59
CA LEU A 751 13.51 -7.29 -24.89
C LEU A 751 12.02 -7.63 -24.76
N GLN A 752 11.19 -6.97 -25.55
CA GLN A 752 9.73 -7.09 -25.51
C GLN A 752 9.24 -7.74 -26.79
N ALA A 753 8.49 -8.84 -26.67
CA ALA A 753 7.83 -9.54 -27.77
C ALA A 753 6.31 -9.44 -27.61
N ARG A 754 5.60 -9.04 -28.67
CA ARG A 754 4.16 -8.82 -28.71
C ARG A 754 3.58 -9.45 -29.98
N PHE A 755 2.72 -10.49 -29.85
CA PHE A 755 2.14 -11.27 -30.94
C PHE A 755 0.64 -11.42 -30.81
#